data_154404b60dcb726ea26ce6988d4fec39
#
_entry.id   154404b60dcb726ea26ce6988d4fec39
#
_cell.length_a   1.000
_cell.length_b   1.000
_cell.length_c   1.000
_cell.angle_alpha   90.00
_cell.angle_beta   90.00
_cell.angle_gamma   90.00
#
_symmetry.space_group_name_H-M   'P 1'
#
loop_
_entity.id
_entity.type
_entity.pdbx_description
1 polymer ?
#
loop_
_entity_poly.entity_id
_entity_poly.type
_entity_poly.pdbx_seq_one_letter_code
_entity_poly.pdbx_strand_id
1 'polypeptide(L)'
;MLLYLHGKRNLIHRFVKSKPLTSMNKIIQKQQFSEKVFKFEIEAPLIAKSRKAGNFVIIRVDKNSERMPLTIADADTRRGTITLVVQEVGLSSRKLCRLSEGDYVEDVVGPLGSPTHIQNFGTVVCAGGGVGTAPLLPIIKALKKAGNRILSVIAGRNKDLIILEDEVREYSDEVIVMTDDGSYGEKGVVTIGIEKFINQEHIDKVVAIGPPIMMKFCCLLTGKYNIPTDVSLNTIMVDGTGMCGACRLTIGGKTKFVCIDGPEFDGALVDWDEMFKRMGTFKAAEREEMEHFEEHLCRPETAECNCGAKAQTHGADAPAAFTTETLEQLKDRDAEWRKELRKSMKPKERMAIERVEMPELSPEYRIAHRKEEVNQGITLEMAQREAKRCLDCAKPTCTEGCPVSIDIPSFIKNIERGNIQGAARVLKNTSSLPAVCGRVCPQEKQCESRCMHLKMNEPAVAIGYLERFAADYAQRCGEQTTEKPESNGMKVAVVGSGPSGLSFAGDMAKRGYEVHVFEALHEIGGVLKYGIPEFRLPNHIVDVEIENLRKLGAEFTTDCIIGKTVTIEQLKEEGFKGFFVGSGAGLPNFMNIPGENAINIMSSNEYLTRVNLMDAADPKTDTPMNFGKKVLVIGGGNTAMDSCRTAKRLGADVTIVYRRSEAEMPARLEEVRHAKEEGINFLNLHNPIEYIADENGAVCKAVLQVMELGEPDASGRRSPKPIEGKTLTVETDQVIVAVGVSPNPLVPKSIEGLELGRKDTIVVYDCMQ
;
A
#
# COMPACT_ATOMS: atom_id res chain seq x y z
N MET A 1 27.66 -16.01 2.91
CA MET A 1 28.77 -16.49 2.04
C MET A 1 29.19 -15.32 1.14
N LEU A 2 30.32 -14.70 1.46
CA LEU A 2 30.87 -13.59 0.67
C LEU A 2 31.56 -14.19 -0.56
N LEU A 3 31.03 -13.94 -1.74
CA LEU A 3 31.72 -14.23 -2.99
C LEU A 3 32.39 -12.96 -3.51
N TYR A 4 33.70 -12.94 -3.48
CA TYR A 4 34.57 -11.97 -4.16
C TYR A 4 34.61 -12.25 -5.65
N LEU A 5 34.29 -11.27 -6.47
CA LEU A 5 34.67 -11.23 -7.88
C LEU A 5 35.27 -9.88 -8.25
N HIS A 6 36.51 -9.92 -8.70
CA HIS A 6 37.29 -8.81 -9.26
C HIS A 6 37.00 -8.62 -10.75
N GLY A 7 36.85 -7.37 -11.17
CA GLY A 7 37.25 -6.92 -12.50
C GLY A 7 36.16 -6.51 -13.48
N LYS A 8 35.98 -5.23 -13.62
CA LYS A 8 36.07 -4.32 -14.77
C LYS A 8 35.32 -3.01 -14.47
N ARG A 9 36.10 -1.96 -14.32
CA ARG A 9 35.63 -0.57 -14.16
C ARG A 9 35.25 0.04 -15.52
N ASN A 10 34.28 0.98 -15.41
CA ASN A 10 33.94 2.04 -16.38
C ASN A 10 32.91 1.65 -17.47
N LEU A 11 31.62 2.00 -17.19
CA LEU A 11 30.74 2.62 -18.20
C LEU A 11 29.39 3.14 -17.66
N ILE A 12 29.06 3.01 -16.36
CA ILE A 12 27.74 3.39 -15.84
C ILE A 12 27.75 4.66 -14.96
N HIS A 13 28.91 5.26 -14.75
CA HIS A 13 29.04 6.49 -13.92
C HIS A 13 28.37 7.76 -14.47
N ARG A 14 27.59 7.67 -15.56
CA ARG A 14 26.99 8.85 -16.21
C ARG A 14 25.50 9.06 -15.95
N PHE A 15 24.80 8.13 -15.30
CA PHE A 15 23.35 8.24 -15.13
C PHE A 15 22.83 8.51 -13.71
N VAL A 16 23.66 8.45 -12.69
CA VAL A 16 23.24 8.65 -11.27
C VAL A 16 23.79 9.93 -10.65
N LYS A 17 24.43 10.82 -11.41
CA LYS A 17 24.76 12.16 -10.88
C LYS A 17 23.70 13.18 -11.25
N SER A 18 22.92 13.56 -10.24
CA SER A 18 22.21 14.81 -10.07
C SER A 18 21.13 15.20 -11.09
N LYS A 19 19.95 14.64 -10.97
CA LYS A 19 18.72 15.42 -11.08
C LYS A 19 17.82 15.05 -9.91
N PRO A 20 17.16 16.00 -9.21
CA PRO A 20 16.12 15.64 -8.26
C PRO A 20 15.08 14.78 -8.99
N LEU A 21 14.51 13.76 -8.32
CA LEU A 21 13.48 12.85 -8.87
C LEU A 21 12.26 13.59 -9.46
N THR A 22 12.10 14.86 -9.20
CA THR A 22 11.07 15.77 -9.75
C THR A 22 11.21 16.08 -11.25
N SER A 23 12.19 15.52 -11.96
CA SER A 23 12.37 15.71 -13.41
C SER A 23 12.01 14.48 -14.25
N MET A 24 11.59 13.37 -13.62
CA MET A 24 11.08 12.19 -14.32
C MET A 24 9.57 12.33 -14.56
N ASN A 25 9.03 11.55 -15.49
CA ASN A 25 7.63 11.53 -15.93
C ASN A 25 7.22 12.73 -16.79
N LYS A 26 8.18 13.33 -17.51
CA LYS A 26 7.88 14.40 -18.48
C LYS A 26 7.18 13.83 -19.71
N ILE A 27 6.14 14.52 -20.18
CA ILE A 27 5.52 14.23 -21.49
C ILE A 27 6.46 14.76 -22.57
N ILE A 28 7.05 13.85 -23.32
CA ILE A 28 8.01 14.17 -24.39
C ILE A 28 7.31 14.43 -25.70
N GLN A 29 6.23 13.69 -25.96
CA GLN A 29 5.42 13.83 -27.16
C GLN A 29 3.96 13.51 -26.89
N LYS A 30 3.06 14.28 -27.51
CA LYS A 30 1.62 14.04 -27.53
C LYS A 30 1.12 14.05 -28.95
N GLN A 31 0.39 13.01 -29.34
CA GLN A 31 -0.24 12.89 -30.65
C GLN A 31 -1.73 12.59 -30.46
N GLN A 32 -2.59 13.30 -31.16
CA GLN A 32 -4.02 13.03 -31.19
C GLN A 32 -4.36 12.11 -32.35
N PHE A 33 -4.99 10.95 -32.06
CA PHE A 33 -5.47 10.03 -33.09
C PHE A 33 -6.90 10.35 -33.52
N SER A 34 -7.75 10.75 -32.57
CA SER A 34 -9.12 11.19 -32.81
C SER A 34 -9.55 12.19 -31.75
N GLU A 35 -10.78 12.70 -31.80
CA GLU A 35 -11.28 13.70 -30.83
C GLU A 35 -11.01 13.32 -29.37
N LYS A 36 -11.09 12.02 -29.04
CA LYS A 36 -11.00 11.50 -27.67
C LYS A 36 -9.89 10.46 -27.46
N VAL A 37 -8.99 10.26 -28.41
CA VAL A 37 -7.91 9.27 -28.29
C VAL A 37 -6.56 9.92 -28.53
N PHE A 38 -5.66 9.79 -27.56
CA PHE A 38 -4.35 10.42 -27.55
C PHE A 38 -3.26 9.39 -27.28
N LYS A 39 -2.12 9.58 -27.94
CA LYS A 39 -0.86 8.88 -27.68
C LYS A 39 0.08 9.81 -26.94
N PHE A 40 0.68 9.30 -25.87
CA PHE A 40 1.69 10.00 -25.07
C PHE A 40 3.00 9.22 -25.09
N GLU A 41 4.12 9.92 -25.23
CA GLU A 41 5.44 9.42 -24.89
C GLU A 41 5.89 10.09 -23.60
N ILE A 42 6.15 9.30 -22.56
CA ILE A 42 6.48 9.77 -21.21
C ILE A 42 7.89 9.28 -20.83
N GLU A 43 8.70 10.16 -20.27
CA GLU A 43 10.04 9.84 -19.77
C GLU A 43 9.93 8.92 -18.55
N ALA A 44 10.34 7.66 -18.69
CA ALA A 44 10.33 6.63 -17.64
C ALA A 44 11.43 5.60 -17.91
N PRO A 45 12.72 5.95 -17.77
CA PRO A 45 13.85 5.16 -18.29
C PRO A 45 14.00 3.79 -17.64
N LEU A 46 13.68 3.64 -16.35
CA LEU A 46 13.73 2.35 -15.68
C LEU A 46 12.63 1.40 -16.18
N ILE A 47 11.42 1.94 -16.35
CA ILE A 47 10.28 1.18 -16.88
C ILE A 47 10.52 0.80 -18.34
N ALA A 48 11.02 1.73 -19.16
CA ALA A 48 11.34 1.47 -20.56
C ALA A 48 12.32 0.31 -20.77
N LYS A 49 13.30 0.15 -19.86
CA LYS A 49 14.28 -0.94 -19.89
C LYS A 49 13.72 -2.29 -19.44
N SER A 50 12.83 -2.28 -18.43
CA SER A 50 12.37 -3.49 -17.73
C SER A 50 11.05 -4.04 -18.26
N ARG A 51 10.27 -3.23 -19.01
CA ARG A 51 8.95 -3.64 -19.50
C ARG A 51 9.02 -4.81 -20.49
N LYS A 52 7.98 -5.63 -20.49
CA LYS A 52 7.71 -6.70 -21.45
C LYS A 52 6.31 -6.52 -22.04
N ALA A 53 5.98 -7.22 -23.13
CA ALA A 53 4.61 -7.25 -23.66
C ALA A 53 3.60 -7.68 -22.59
N GLY A 54 2.42 -7.03 -22.56
CA GLY A 54 1.36 -7.26 -21.56
C GLY A 54 1.53 -6.47 -20.25
N ASN A 55 2.69 -5.84 -20.00
CA ASN A 55 2.85 -5.01 -18.81
C ASN A 55 2.08 -3.69 -18.93
N PHE A 56 1.67 -3.16 -17.77
CA PHE A 56 1.00 -1.87 -17.63
C PHE A 56 1.72 -0.98 -16.60
N VAL A 57 1.32 0.27 -16.49
CA VAL A 57 1.71 1.21 -15.45
C VAL A 57 0.49 1.74 -14.73
N ILE A 58 0.67 2.22 -13.50
CA ILE A 58 -0.30 3.09 -12.84
C ILE A 58 0.20 4.52 -12.95
N ILE A 59 -0.70 5.42 -13.39
CA ILE A 59 -0.44 6.85 -13.51
C ILE A 59 -1.30 7.61 -12.51
N ARG A 60 -0.71 8.61 -11.88
CA ARG A 60 -1.39 9.66 -11.13
C ARG A 60 -1.03 10.99 -11.73
N VAL A 61 -2.02 11.73 -12.24
CA VAL A 61 -1.80 12.93 -13.06
C VAL A 61 -1.30 14.10 -12.21
N ASP A 62 -1.91 14.32 -11.06
CA ASP A 62 -1.55 15.31 -10.06
C ASP A 62 -1.73 14.72 -8.64
N LYS A 63 -1.39 15.50 -7.60
CA LYS A 63 -1.44 15.05 -6.19
C LYS A 63 -2.84 14.63 -5.71
N ASN A 64 -3.89 15.17 -6.32
CA ASN A 64 -5.28 14.91 -5.96
C ASN A 64 -5.92 13.83 -6.83
N SER A 65 -5.25 13.45 -7.94
CA SER A 65 -5.80 12.49 -8.89
C SER A 65 -5.78 11.06 -8.37
N GLU A 66 -6.76 10.27 -8.80
CA GLU A 66 -6.76 8.83 -8.57
C GLU A 66 -5.62 8.12 -9.31
N ARG A 67 -5.38 6.88 -8.96
CA ARG A 67 -4.38 6.00 -9.57
C ARG A 67 -5.01 5.21 -10.71
N MET A 68 -4.61 5.51 -11.96
CA MET A 68 -5.21 4.97 -13.17
C MET A 68 -4.28 3.94 -13.85
N PRO A 69 -4.69 2.68 -14.05
CA PRO A 69 -3.90 1.69 -14.78
C PRO A 69 -3.96 1.93 -16.30
N LEU A 70 -2.80 1.92 -16.97
CA LEU A 70 -2.67 2.06 -18.42
C LEU A 70 -1.64 1.07 -18.95
N THR A 71 -1.99 0.32 -20.00
CA THR A 71 -1.06 -0.64 -20.61
C THR A 71 0.02 0.09 -21.43
N ILE A 72 1.26 -0.40 -21.35
CA ILE A 72 2.40 0.12 -22.10
C ILE A 72 2.30 -0.38 -23.54
N ALA A 73 1.98 0.51 -24.48
CA ALA A 73 1.83 0.19 -25.89
C ALA A 73 3.19 0.02 -26.61
N ASP A 74 4.20 0.79 -26.21
CA ASP A 74 5.58 0.65 -26.71
C ASP A 74 6.59 1.28 -25.76
N ALA A 75 7.89 1.14 -26.03
CA ALA A 75 8.95 1.82 -25.30
C ALA A 75 10.21 1.98 -26.14
N ASP A 76 10.87 3.12 -26.00
CA ASP A 76 12.19 3.39 -26.56
C ASP A 76 13.23 3.38 -25.42
N THR A 77 14.02 2.30 -25.37
CA THR A 77 15.07 2.13 -24.34
C THR A 77 16.24 3.10 -24.51
N ARG A 78 16.44 3.68 -25.71
CA ARG A 78 17.50 4.67 -25.98
C ARG A 78 17.10 6.06 -25.50
N ARG A 79 15.85 6.44 -25.76
CA ARG A 79 15.27 7.70 -25.29
C ARG A 79 14.81 7.61 -23.81
N GLY A 80 14.64 6.41 -23.30
CA GLY A 80 14.13 6.18 -21.94
C GLY A 80 12.65 6.54 -21.81
N THR A 81 11.85 6.33 -22.86
CA THR A 81 10.43 6.68 -22.88
C THR A 81 9.54 5.46 -23.00
N ILE A 82 8.34 5.55 -22.43
CA ILE A 82 7.23 4.61 -22.63
C ILE A 82 6.12 5.29 -23.44
N THR A 83 5.40 4.50 -24.23
CA THR A 83 4.25 4.98 -25.01
C THR A 83 2.96 4.46 -24.38
N LEU A 84 2.02 5.38 -24.15
CA LEU A 84 0.68 5.09 -23.67
C LEU A 84 -0.34 5.62 -24.67
N VAL A 85 -1.44 4.86 -24.87
CA VAL A 85 -2.58 5.33 -25.65
C VAL A 85 -3.79 5.40 -24.73
N VAL A 86 -4.38 6.57 -24.67
CA VAL A 86 -5.41 6.92 -23.69
C VAL A 86 -6.66 7.38 -24.41
N GLN A 87 -7.79 6.80 -24.04
CA GLN A 87 -9.11 7.29 -24.44
C GLN A 87 -9.71 8.12 -23.31
N GLU A 88 -10.20 9.32 -23.64
CA GLU A 88 -10.90 10.17 -22.71
C GLU A 88 -12.28 9.59 -22.39
N VAL A 89 -12.43 8.95 -21.23
CA VAL A 89 -13.68 8.29 -20.79
C VAL A 89 -14.15 8.70 -19.41
N GLY A 90 -13.23 9.07 -18.49
CA GLY A 90 -13.51 9.48 -17.12
C GLY A 90 -12.63 10.65 -16.70
N LEU A 91 -12.77 11.12 -15.45
CA LEU A 91 -12.09 12.31 -14.94
C LEU A 91 -10.57 12.23 -15.08
N SER A 92 -9.95 11.15 -14.61
CA SER A 92 -8.50 10.98 -14.62
C SER A 92 -7.93 10.92 -16.04
N SER A 93 -8.60 10.20 -16.95
CA SER A 93 -8.20 10.18 -18.38
C SER A 93 -8.39 11.54 -19.04
N ARG A 94 -9.45 12.31 -18.68
CA ARG A 94 -9.66 13.68 -19.16
C ARG A 94 -8.57 14.63 -18.69
N LYS A 95 -8.18 14.56 -17.41
CA LYS A 95 -7.08 15.36 -16.86
C LYS A 95 -5.77 15.06 -17.59
N LEU A 96 -5.42 13.77 -17.79
CA LEU A 96 -4.23 13.38 -18.55
C LEU A 96 -4.27 13.91 -19.99
N CYS A 97 -5.41 13.76 -20.66
CA CYS A 97 -5.58 14.21 -22.05
C CYS A 97 -5.48 15.73 -22.23
N ARG A 98 -5.57 16.53 -21.16
CA ARG A 98 -5.37 18.00 -21.20
C ARG A 98 -3.93 18.42 -21.05
N LEU A 99 -3.05 17.58 -20.51
CA LEU A 99 -1.64 17.87 -20.43
C LEU A 99 -1.03 18.00 -21.83
N SER A 100 0.00 18.82 -21.94
CA SER A 100 0.72 19.14 -23.19
C SER A 100 2.14 18.56 -23.17
N GLU A 101 2.79 18.58 -24.32
CA GLU A 101 4.22 18.29 -24.40
C GLU A 101 5.00 19.27 -23.50
N GLY A 102 5.88 18.71 -22.69
CA GLY A 102 6.66 19.48 -21.71
C GLY A 102 6.07 19.46 -20.30
N ASP A 103 4.80 19.13 -20.13
CA ASP A 103 4.17 18.95 -18.82
C ASP A 103 4.66 17.66 -18.14
N TYR A 104 4.33 17.52 -16.87
CA TYR A 104 4.74 16.39 -16.03
C TYR A 104 3.53 15.65 -15.48
N VAL A 105 3.66 14.34 -15.36
CA VAL A 105 2.74 13.48 -14.61
C VAL A 105 3.33 13.27 -13.22
N GLU A 106 2.52 13.33 -12.17
CA GLU A 106 3.00 13.20 -10.78
C GLU A 106 3.71 11.86 -10.55
N ASP A 107 3.02 10.74 -10.83
CA ASP A 107 3.58 9.40 -10.66
C ASP A 107 3.40 8.51 -11.88
N VAL A 108 4.41 7.66 -12.14
CA VAL A 108 4.37 6.55 -13.10
C VAL A 108 4.99 5.32 -12.44
N VAL A 109 4.15 4.40 -12.02
CA VAL A 109 4.55 3.19 -11.28
C VAL A 109 4.54 1.99 -12.20
N GLY A 110 5.65 1.26 -12.28
CA GLY A 110 5.70 0.04 -13.10
C GLY A 110 7.12 -0.45 -13.43
N PRO A 111 7.24 -1.41 -14.35
CA PRO A 111 6.15 -2.11 -15.03
C PRO A 111 5.39 -3.05 -14.09
N LEU A 112 4.08 -3.11 -14.25
CA LEU A 112 3.16 -3.92 -13.45
C LEU A 112 2.58 -5.08 -14.28
N GLY A 113 1.93 -6.01 -13.60
CA GLY A 113 1.35 -7.21 -14.20
C GLY A 113 2.38 -8.28 -14.54
N SER A 114 1.89 -9.47 -14.85
CA SER A 114 2.69 -10.54 -15.43
C SER A 114 2.83 -10.31 -16.93
N PRO A 115 4.02 -10.50 -17.52
CA PRO A 115 4.19 -10.38 -18.95
C PRO A 115 3.40 -11.47 -19.69
N THR A 116 2.95 -11.17 -20.90
CA THR A 116 2.32 -12.14 -21.81
C THR A 116 3.19 -13.37 -21.99
N HIS A 117 2.60 -14.54 -21.93
CA HIS A 117 3.30 -15.79 -22.25
C HIS A 117 3.55 -15.88 -23.76
N ILE A 118 4.80 -15.70 -24.18
CA ILE A 118 5.22 -15.69 -25.59
C ILE A 118 5.98 -16.98 -25.92
N GLN A 119 5.43 -17.74 -26.88
CA GLN A 119 6.09 -18.88 -27.51
C GLN A 119 5.58 -19.04 -28.95
N ASN A 120 6.13 -19.97 -29.70
CA ASN A 120 5.56 -20.38 -30.98
C ASN A 120 4.37 -21.30 -30.74
N PHE A 121 3.16 -20.80 -30.92
CA PHE A 121 1.89 -21.53 -30.82
C PHE A 121 1.48 -22.11 -32.19
N GLY A 122 1.94 -21.52 -33.31
CA GLY A 122 1.48 -21.77 -34.67
C GLY A 122 0.77 -20.59 -35.29
N THR A 123 -0.51 -20.70 -35.64
CA THR A 123 -1.33 -19.61 -36.16
C THR A 123 -2.11 -18.95 -35.03
N VAL A 124 -1.85 -17.67 -34.81
CA VAL A 124 -2.47 -16.87 -33.74
C VAL A 124 -3.32 -15.75 -34.31
N VAL A 125 -4.59 -15.68 -33.88
CA VAL A 125 -5.46 -14.54 -34.18
C VAL A 125 -5.35 -13.51 -33.07
N CYS A 126 -4.97 -12.28 -33.40
CA CYS A 126 -4.87 -11.14 -32.50
C CYS A 126 -6.03 -10.17 -32.77
N ALA A 127 -6.96 -10.03 -31.83
CA ALA A 127 -8.19 -9.28 -31.96
C ALA A 127 -8.21 -8.03 -31.07
N GLY A 128 -8.11 -6.83 -31.67
CA GLY A 128 -8.09 -5.54 -31.00
C GLY A 128 -9.39 -4.75 -31.17
N GLY A 129 -9.97 -4.26 -30.06
CA GLY A 129 -11.18 -3.42 -30.11
C GLY A 129 -10.93 -1.99 -29.63
N GLY A 130 -11.07 -1.01 -30.54
CA GLY A 130 -10.82 0.41 -30.25
C GLY A 130 -9.41 0.64 -29.71
N VAL A 131 -9.29 1.33 -28.56
CA VAL A 131 -7.97 1.55 -27.90
C VAL A 131 -7.29 0.26 -27.47
N GLY A 132 -8.00 -0.88 -27.37
CA GLY A 132 -7.43 -2.20 -27.10
C GLY A 132 -6.43 -2.68 -28.16
N THR A 133 -6.38 -2.07 -29.33
CA THR A 133 -5.34 -2.30 -30.35
C THR A 133 -3.94 -1.88 -29.83
N ALA A 134 -3.87 -0.84 -29.01
CA ALA A 134 -2.59 -0.34 -28.49
C ALA A 134 -1.89 -1.33 -27.54
N PRO A 135 -2.55 -1.90 -26.49
CA PRO A 135 -1.97 -2.98 -25.69
C PRO A 135 -1.71 -4.28 -26.47
N LEU A 136 -2.45 -4.53 -27.53
CA LEU A 136 -2.27 -5.72 -28.37
C LEU A 136 -1.00 -5.64 -29.24
N LEU A 137 -0.61 -4.46 -29.71
CA LEU A 137 0.54 -4.27 -30.62
C LEU A 137 1.87 -4.85 -30.07
N PRO A 138 2.31 -4.61 -28.81
CA PRO A 138 3.52 -5.22 -28.29
C PRO A 138 3.44 -6.75 -28.21
N ILE A 139 2.25 -7.32 -28.04
CA ILE A 139 2.02 -8.77 -28.03
C ILE A 139 2.15 -9.32 -29.45
N ILE A 140 1.56 -8.66 -30.46
CA ILE A 140 1.72 -8.99 -31.88
C ILE A 140 3.20 -9.03 -32.25
N LYS A 141 3.96 -7.96 -31.94
CA LYS A 141 5.41 -7.87 -32.20
C LYS A 141 6.17 -9.02 -31.57
N ALA A 142 5.85 -9.36 -30.30
CA ALA A 142 6.52 -10.42 -29.58
C ALA A 142 6.19 -11.81 -30.13
N LEU A 143 4.92 -12.09 -30.43
CA LEU A 143 4.47 -13.35 -31.02
C LEU A 143 5.05 -13.55 -32.43
N LYS A 144 5.09 -12.51 -33.28
CA LYS A 144 5.72 -12.55 -34.60
C LYS A 144 7.20 -12.90 -34.49
N LYS A 145 7.90 -12.24 -33.55
CA LYS A 145 9.34 -12.53 -33.27
C LYS A 145 9.57 -13.96 -32.82
N ALA A 146 8.60 -14.58 -32.12
CA ALA A 146 8.66 -15.97 -31.68
C ALA A 146 8.34 -16.98 -32.81
N GLY A 147 8.06 -16.51 -34.05
CA GLY A 147 7.87 -17.36 -35.23
C GLY A 147 6.41 -17.76 -35.48
N ASN A 148 5.44 -17.10 -34.86
CA ASN A 148 4.03 -17.37 -35.12
C ASN A 148 3.58 -16.77 -36.46
N ARG A 149 2.60 -17.39 -37.10
CA ARG A 149 1.77 -16.76 -38.12
C ARG A 149 0.73 -15.90 -37.44
N ILE A 150 0.68 -14.61 -37.76
CA ILE A 150 -0.16 -13.63 -37.09
C ILE A 150 -1.30 -13.17 -38.03
N LEU A 151 -2.53 -13.40 -37.60
CA LEU A 151 -3.73 -12.90 -38.25
C LEU A 151 -4.37 -11.87 -37.32
N SER A 152 -4.54 -10.63 -37.78
CA SER A 152 -5.05 -9.56 -36.90
C SER A 152 -6.44 -9.09 -37.31
N VAL A 153 -7.31 -8.86 -36.32
CA VAL A 153 -8.59 -8.18 -36.50
C VAL A 153 -8.56 -6.90 -35.71
N ILE A 154 -8.64 -5.75 -36.39
CA ILE A 154 -8.78 -4.43 -35.76
C ILE A 154 -10.24 -4.02 -35.91
N ALA A 155 -10.92 -3.77 -34.80
CA ALA A 155 -12.32 -3.39 -34.80
C ALA A 155 -12.60 -2.11 -34.02
N GLY A 156 -13.58 -1.32 -34.45
CA GLY A 156 -14.03 -0.11 -33.78
C GLY A 156 -15.49 0.19 -34.07
N ARG A 157 -16.12 1.07 -33.29
CA ARG A 157 -17.50 1.51 -33.57
C ARG A 157 -17.57 2.25 -34.90
N ASN A 158 -16.56 3.04 -35.20
CA ASN A 158 -16.42 3.85 -36.41
C ASN A 158 -14.94 4.01 -36.77
N LYS A 159 -14.67 4.69 -37.87
CA LYS A 159 -13.31 4.97 -38.40
C LYS A 159 -12.39 5.63 -37.35
N ASP A 160 -12.90 6.54 -36.53
CA ASP A 160 -12.11 7.34 -35.57
C ASP A 160 -11.51 6.48 -34.44
N LEU A 161 -12.04 5.27 -34.22
CA LEU A 161 -11.53 4.29 -33.25
C LEU A 161 -10.63 3.22 -33.88
N ILE A 162 -10.34 3.29 -35.17
CA ILE A 162 -9.32 2.48 -35.84
C ILE A 162 -7.99 3.17 -35.69
N ILE A 163 -7.13 2.63 -34.84
CA ILE A 163 -5.81 3.21 -34.50
C ILE A 163 -4.69 2.19 -34.76
N LEU A 164 -3.48 2.66 -35.03
CA LEU A 164 -2.27 1.84 -35.15
C LEU A 164 -2.38 0.76 -36.27
N GLU A 165 -3.19 1.01 -37.30
CA GLU A 165 -3.42 0.02 -38.36
C GLU A 165 -2.12 -0.28 -39.11
N ASP A 166 -1.33 0.73 -39.47
CA ASP A 166 -0.09 0.56 -40.23
C ASP A 166 0.93 -0.26 -39.42
N GLU A 167 1.05 0.04 -38.13
CA GLU A 167 1.94 -0.71 -37.22
C GLU A 167 1.50 -2.16 -37.03
N VAL A 168 0.18 -2.44 -36.96
CA VAL A 168 -0.32 -3.80 -36.89
C VAL A 168 -0.08 -4.54 -38.20
N ARG A 169 -0.27 -3.92 -39.35
CA ARG A 169 0.02 -4.50 -40.68
C ARG A 169 1.48 -4.87 -40.86
N GLU A 170 2.40 -4.09 -40.30
CA GLU A 170 3.84 -4.37 -40.37
C GLU A 170 4.21 -5.73 -39.74
N TYR A 171 3.51 -6.13 -38.67
CA TYR A 171 3.83 -7.33 -37.91
C TYR A 171 2.82 -8.48 -38.07
N SER A 172 1.80 -8.31 -38.91
CA SER A 172 0.78 -9.32 -39.18
C SER A 172 0.89 -9.87 -40.59
N ASP A 173 0.60 -11.15 -40.77
CA ASP A 173 0.57 -11.80 -42.09
C ASP A 173 -0.70 -11.43 -42.85
N GLU A 174 -1.80 -11.22 -42.14
CA GLU A 174 -3.08 -10.75 -42.69
C GLU A 174 -3.82 -9.87 -41.66
N VAL A 175 -4.50 -8.82 -42.13
CA VAL A 175 -5.26 -7.90 -41.27
C VAL A 175 -6.65 -7.65 -41.83
N ILE A 176 -7.66 -7.91 -41.03
CA ILE A 176 -9.05 -7.53 -41.29
C ILE A 176 -9.38 -6.30 -40.44
N VAL A 177 -9.87 -5.24 -41.08
CA VAL A 177 -10.36 -4.04 -40.37
C VAL A 177 -11.88 -3.99 -40.46
N MET A 178 -12.52 -3.78 -39.29
CA MET A 178 -13.98 -3.79 -39.15
C MET A 178 -14.49 -2.56 -38.41
N THR A 179 -15.63 -2.01 -38.86
CA THR A 179 -16.36 -0.99 -38.09
C THR A 179 -17.83 -1.36 -37.97
N ASP A 180 -18.42 -1.11 -36.79
CA ASP A 180 -19.82 -1.46 -36.51
C ASP A 180 -20.77 -0.72 -37.47
N ASP A 181 -20.47 0.55 -37.77
CA ASP A 181 -21.25 1.41 -38.64
C ASP A 181 -20.92 1.26 -40.15
N GLY A 182 -19.82 0.60 -40.49
CA GLY A 182 -19.34 0.43 -41.87
C GLY A 182 -18.65 1.68 -42.43
N SER A 183 -18.23 2.63 -41.58
CA SER A 183 -17.56 3.85 -42.02
C SER A 183 -16.13 3.63 -42.56
N TYR A 184 -15.51 2.47 -42.22
CA TYR A 184 -14.19 2.08 -42.70
C TYR A 184 -14.00 0.55 -42.60
N GLY A 185 -13.26 -0.03 -43.57
CA GLY A 185 -13.06 -1.46 -43.66
C GLY A 185 -14.37 -2.22 -43.93
N GLU A 186 -14.51 -3.39 -43.32
CA GLU A 186 -15.73 -4.18 -43.45
C GLU A 186 -16.73 -3.81 -42.34
N LYS A 187 -18.03 -3.83 -42.67
CA LYS A 187 -19.08 -3.58 -41.69
C LYS A 187 -19.29 -4.81 -40.83
N GLY A 188 -19.19 -4.64 -39.51
CA GLY A 188 -19.45 -5.69 -38.53
C GLY A 188 -18.58 -5.59 -37.29
N VAL A 189 -18.77 -6.56 -36.39
CA VAL A 189 -18.06 -6.65 -35.10
C VAL A 189 -16.87 -7.60 -35.21
N VAL A 190 -15.91 -7.47 -34.26
CA VAL A 190 -14.65 -8.23 -34.23
C VAL A 190 -14.81 -9.74 -34.38
N THR A 191 -15.89 -10.33 -33.81
CA THR A 191 -16.17 -11.78 -33.87
C THR A 191 -16.40 -12.28 -35.30
N ILE A 192 -16.93 -11.44 -36.20
CA ILE A 192 -17.09 -11.78 -37.62
C ILE A 192 -15.72 -11.92 -38.29
N GLY A 193 -14.78 -11.03 -37.98
CA GLY A 193 -13.40 -11.11 -38.50
C GLY A 193 -12.67 -12.34 -38.00
N ILE A 194 -12.81 -12.68 -36.69
CA ILE A 194 -12.24 -13.91 -36.12
C ILE A 194 -12.84 -15.15 -36.82
N GLU A 195 -14.17 -15.20 -36.99
CA GLU A 195 -14.85 -16.34 -37.61
C GLU A 195 -14.46 -16.55 -39.07
N LYS A 196 -14.14 -15.46 -39.81
CA LYS A 196 -13.60 -15.56 -41.16
C LYS A 196 -12.27 -16.31 -41.17
N PHE A 197 -11.35 -15.95 -40.29
CA PHE A 197 -10.05 -16.63 -40.18
C PHE A 197 -10.21 -18.09 -39.77
N ILE A 198 -11.10 -18.40 -38.82
CA ILE A 198 -11.40 -19.77 -38.40
C ILE A 198 -11.91 -20.62 -39.57
N ASN A 199 -12.71 -20.00 -40.47
CA ASN A 199 -13.26 -20.70 -41.65
C ASN A 199 -12.22 -20.84 -42.78
N GLN A 200 -11.12 -20.06 -42.76
CA GLN A 200 -10.11 -20.10 -43.80
C GLN A 200 -8.97 -21.09 -43.47
N GLU A 201 -8.52 -21.12 -42.22
CA GLU A 201 -7.39 -21.96 -41.81
C GLU A 201 -7.52 -22.38 -40.32
N HIS A 202 -6.66 -23.32 -39.92
CA HIS A 202 -6.60 -23.78 -38.53
C HIS A 202 -6.00 -22.69 -37.65
N ILE A 203 -6.66 -22.38 -36.53
CA ILE A 203 -6.24 -21.39 -35.54
C ILE A 203 -5.84 -22.11 -34.25
N ASP A 204 -4.59 -21.92 -33.82
CA ASP A 204 -4.06 -22.54 -32.61
C ASP A 204 -4.40 -21.73 -31.34
N LYS A 205 -4.51 -20.39 -31.45
CA LYS A 205 -4.79 -19.51 -30.32
C LYS A 205 -5.42 -18.19 -30.75
N VAL A 206 -6.22 -17.60 -29.88
CA VAL A 206 -6.73 -16.23 -30.02
C VAL A 206 -6.24 -15.39 -28.83
N VAL A 207 -5.86 -14.14 -29.08
CA VAL A 207 -5.61 -13.10 -28.08
C VAL A 207 -6.56 -11.96 -28.35
N ALA A 208 -7.46 -11.67 -27.42
CA ALA A 208 -8.48 -10.62 -27.58
C ALA A 208 -8.34 -9.53 -26.52
N ILE A 209 -8.15 -8.27 -26.95
CA ILE A 209 -7.99 -7.11 -26.06
C ILE A 209 -8.91 -5.99 -26.51
N GLY A 210 -9.76 -5.51 -25.60
CA GLY A 210 -10.72 -4.43 -25.89
C GLY A 210 -11.77 -4.30 -24.79
N PRO A 211 -12.92 -3.71 -25.12
CA PRO A 211 -14.02 -3.63 -24.15
C PRO A 211 -14.41 -5.01 -23.60
N PRO A 212 -14.72 -5.14 -22.30
CA PRO A 212 -15.02 -6.43 -21.67
C PRO A 212 -16.12 -7.24 -22.37
N ILE A 213 -17.14 -6.55 -22.87
CA ILE A 213 -18.23 -7.20 -23.63
C ILE A 213 -17.70 -7.83 -24.93
N MET A 214 -16.77 -7.16 -25.63
CA MET A 214 -16.13 -7.69 -26.81
C MET A 214 -15.34 -8.96 -26.48
N MET A 215 -14.50 -8.91 -25.45
CA MET A 215 -13.71 -10.06 -25.01
C MET A 215 -14.58 -11.24 -24.61
N LYS A 216 -15.69 -11.03 -23.89
CA LYS A 216 -16.68 -12.07 -23.57
C LYS A 216 -17.22 -12.74 -24.85
N PHE A 217 -17.62 -11.96 -25.86
CA PHE A 217 -18.16 -12.52 -27.11
C PHE A 217 -17.07 -13.22 -27.94
N CYS A 218 -15.83 -12.76 -27.94
CA CYS A 218 -14.71 -13.50 -28.55
C CYS A 218 -14.56 -14.89 -27.91
N CYS A 219 -14.55 -14.98 -26.58
CA CYS A 219 -14.47 -16.25 -25.87
C CYS A 219 -15.67 -17.18 -26.15
N LEU A 220 -16.88 -16.62 -26.23
CA LEU A 220 -18.08 -17.40 -26.59
C LEU A 220 -18.00 -17.94 -28.02
N LEU A 221 -17.45 -17.19 -28.96
CA LEU A 221 -17.21 -17.63 -30.32
C LEU A 221 -16.17 -18.75 -30.36
N THR A 222 -14.96 -18.49 -29.86
CA THR A 222 -13.82 -19.40 -29.94
C THR A 222 -14.07 -20.70 -29.17
N GLY A 223 -14.84 -20.62 -28.06
CA GLY A 223 -15.28 -21.78 -27.31
C GLY A 223 -16.11 -22.81 -28.13
N LYS A 224 -16.86 -22.36 -29.16
CA LYS A 224 -17.59 -23.28 -30.08
C LYS A 224 -16.63 -24.13 -30.92
N TYR A 225 -15.42 -23.59 -31.15
CA TYR A 225 -14.40 -24.25 -31.97
C TYR A 225 -13.29 -24.87 -31.11
N ASN A 226 -13.40 -24.83 -29.77
CA ASN A 226 -12.39 -25.27 -28.80
C ASN A 226 -11.02 -24.60 -28.98
N ILE A 227 -10.99 -23.32 -29.37
CA ILE A 227 -9.75 -22.55 -29.55
C ILE A 227 -9.41 -21.83 -28.25
N PRO A 228 -8.22 -22.04 -27.65
CA PRO A 228 -7.76 -21.33 -26.47
C PRO A 228 -7.73 -19.82 -26.71
N THR A 229 -8.30 -19.03 -25.78
CA THR A 229 -8.43 -17.58 -25.95
C THR A 229 -7.96 -16.84 -24.70
N ASP A 230 -6.85 -16.09 -24.83
CA ASP A 230 -6.40 -15.19 -23.79
C ASP A 230 -7.07 -13.83 -23.93
N VAL A 231 -7.44 -13.26 -22.79
CA VAL A 231 -8.04 -11.92 -22.69
C VAL A 231 -7.27 -11.08 -21.68
N SER A 232 -7.11 -9.77 -21.95
CA SER A 232 -6.46 -8.83 -21.01
C SER A 232 -7.52 -8.04 -20.25
N LEU A 233 -7.64 -8.30 -18.94
CA LEU A 233 -8.70 -7.76 -18.10
C LEU A 233 -8.35 -6.38 -17.56
N ASN A 234 -9.30 -5.46 -17.60
CA ASN A 234 -9.22 -4.09 -17.12
C ASN A 234 -10.12 -3.87 -15.90
N THR A 235 -9.74 -4.40 -14.75
CA THR A 235 -10.45 -4.21 -13.49
C THR A 235 -10.04 -2.90 -12.79
N ILE A 236 -10.84 -2.47 -11.79
CA ILE A 236 -10.46 -1.36 -10.90
C ILE A 236 -9.17 -1.71 -10.16
N MET A 237 -8.19 -0.82 -10.18
CA MET A 237 -6.89 -0.99 -9.51
C MET A 237 -6.53 0.27 -8.73
N VAL A 238 -5.94 0.11 -7.53
CA VAL A 238 -5.44 1.22 -6.70
C VAL A 238 -3.94 1.17 -6.56
N ASP A 239 -3.39 0.08 -5.99
CA ASP A 239 -1.95 -0.03 -5.74
C ASP A 239 -1.17 -0.72 -6.88
N GLY A 240 -1.78 -1.67 -7.59
CA GLY A 240 -1.16 -2.40 -8.70
C GLY A 240 -0.17 -3.49 -8.29
N THR A 241 0.11 -3.68 -7.00
CA THR A 241 1.06 -4.66 -6.46
C THR A 241 0.40 -5.79 -5.69
N GLY A 242 -0.96 -5.84 -5.66
CA GLY A 242 -1.75 -6.84 -4.95
C GLY A 242 -2.04 -6.50 -3.49
N MET A 243 -1.57 -5.36 -2.99
CA MET A 243 -1.72 -4.99 -1.59
C MET A 243 -3.16 -4.65 -1.20
N CYS A 244 -3.93 -4.01 -2.08
CA CYS A 244 -5.29 -3.59 -1.76
C CYS A 244 -6.36 -4.65 -2.04
N GLY A 245 -6.20 -5.48 -3.08
CA GLY A 245 -7.21 -6.47 -3.50
C GLY A 245 -8.43 -5.89 -4.22
N ALA A 246 -8.40 -4.62 -4.64
CA ALA A 246 -9.47 -3.98 -5.41
C ALA A 246 -9.72 -4.68 -6.74
N CYS A 247 -8.67 -5.16 -7.40
CA CYS A 247 -8.70 -5.82 -8.70
C CYS A 247 -9.08 -7.30 -8.65
N ARG A 248 -9.57 -7.82 -7.52
CA ARG A 248 -9.93 -9.24 -7.39
C ARG A 248 -11.09 -9.62 -8.31
N LEU A 249 -11.00 -10.82 -8.86
CA LEU A 249 -12.01 -11.41 -9.74
C LEU A 249 -11.97 -12.92 -9.63
N THR A 250 -13.10 -13.59 -9.83
CA THR A 250 -13.20 -15.05 -9.89
C THR A 250 -12.74 -15.56 -11.24
N ILE A 251 -11.64 -16.34 -11.25
CA ILE A 251 -11.10 -17.01 -12.43
C ILE A 251 -10.97 -18.51 -12.12
N GLY A 252 -11.69 -19.35 -12.90
CA GLY A 252 -11.71 -20.80 -12.66
C GLY A 252 -12.20 -21.18 -11.25
N GLY A 253 -13.18 -20.47 -10.73
CA GLY A 253 -13.75 -20.69 -9.38
C GLY A 253 -12.85 -20.26 -8.22
N LYS A 254 -11.76 -19.50 -8.48
CA LYS A 254 -10.84 -18.98 -7.44
C LYS A 254 -10.69 -17.48 -7.56
N THR A 255 -10.62 -16.81 -6.43
CA THR A 255 -10.29 -15.37 -6.39
C THR A 255 -8.85 -15.15 -6.84
N LYS A 256 -8.66 -14.31 -7.86
CA LYS A 256 -7.39 -13.86 -8.42
C LYS A 256 -7.27 -12.35 -8.33
N PHE A 257 -6.03 -11.85 -8.22
CA PHE A 257 -5.73 -10.42 -8.25
C PHE A 257 -5.17 -10.05 -9.62
N VAL A 258 -5.96 -9.38 -10.43
CA VAL A 258 -5.63 -9.09 -11.84
C VAL A 258 -4.30 -8.34 -12.00
N CYS A 259 -3.95 -7.48 -11.06
CA CYS A 259 -2.70 -6.72 -11.10
C CYS A 259 -1.43 -7.54 -10.88
N ILE A 260 -1.49 -8.72 -10.25
CA ILE A 260 -0.31 -9.57 -9.99
C ILE A 260 -0.41 -10.95 -10.64
N ASP A 261 -1.62 -11.56 -10.72
CA ASP A 261 -1.82 -12.85 -11.37
C ASP A 261 -1.99 -12.71 -12.90
N GLY A 262 -2.44 -11.54 -13.39
CA GLY A 262 -2.71 -11.19 -14.79
C GLY A 262 -1.85 -10.01 -15.27
N PRO A 263 -2.33 -9.17 -16.18
CA PRO A 263 -3.73 -8.96 -16.55
C PRO A 263 -4.34 -9.97 -17.54
N GLU A 264 -3.54 -10.86 -18.12
CA GLU A 264 -4.02 -11.82 -19.10
C GLU A 264 -4.43 -13.13 -18.45
N PHE A 265 -5.59 -13.64 -18.87
CA PHE A 265 -6.17 -14.88 -18.40
C PHE A 265 -6.85 -15.65 -19.53
N ASP A 266 -7.00 -16.98 -19.36
CA ASP A 266 -7.89 -17.78 -20.19
C ASP A 266 -9.33 -17.25 -20.03
N GLY A 267 -9.88 -16.72 -21.11
CA GLY A 267 -11.19 -16.09 -21.12
C GLY A 267 -12.35 -17.05 -20.84
N ALA A 268 -12.15 -18.35 -21.02
CA ALA A 268 -13.15 -19.38 -20.69
C ALA A 268 -13.32 -19.56 -19.18
N LEU A 269 -12.32 -19.16 -18.37
CA LEU A 269 -12.33 -19.28 -16.92
C LEU A 269 -12.82 -18.02 -16.19
N VAL A 270 -13.00 -16.90 -16.90
CA VAL A 270 -13.39 -15.61 -16.33
C VAL A 270 -14.88 -15.60 -15.95
N ASP A 271 -15.18 -15.19 -14.72
CA ASP A 271 -16.55 -14.84 -14.34
C ASP A 271 -16.90 -13.44 -14.88
N TRP A 272 -17.43 -13.41 -16.11
CA TRP A 272 -17.76 -12.17 -16.81
C TRP A 272 -18.87 -11.37 -16.13
N ASP A 273 -19.82 -12.04 -15.49
CA ASP A 273 -20.96 -11.37 -14.86
C ASP A 273 -20.52 -10.67 -13.56
N GLU A 274 -19.63 -11.31 -12.78
CA GLU A 274 -18.96 -10.69 -11.64
C GLU A 274 -18.12 -9.48 -12.12
N MET A 275 -17.34 -9.64 -13.20
CA MET A 275 -16.51 -8.57 -13.75
C MET A 275 -17.33 -7.32 -14.11
N PHE A 276 -18.44 -7.48 -14.84
CA PHE A 276 -19.30 -6.35 -15.21
C PHE A 276 -19.88 -5.63 -14.00
N LYS A 277 -20.33 -6.38 -12.98
CA LYS A 277 -20.85 -5.80 -11.74
C LYS A 277 -19.77 -5.00 -11.04
N ARG A 278 -18.60 -5.59 -10.81
CA ARG A 278 -17.49 -4.91 -10.10
C ARG A 278 -16.98 -3.66 -10.82
N MET A 279 -16.89 -3.65 -12.13
CA MET A 279 -16.57 -2.46 -12.91
C MET A 279 -17.58 -1.32 -12.73
N GLY A 280 -18.77 -1.61 -12.25
CA GLY A 280 -19.80 -0.63 -11.92
C GLY A 280 -19.70 -0.01 -10.52
N THR A 281 -18.77 -0.47 -9.68
CA THR A 281 -18.70 -0.14 -8.24
C THR A 281 -18.74 1.36 -7.96
N PHE A 282 -18.00 2.17 -8.72
CA PHE A 282 -17.85 3.61 -8.46
C PHE A 282 -18.52 4.53 -9.49
N LYS A 283 -19.33 3.98 -10.41
CA LYS A 283 -19.95 4.77 -11.49
C LYS A 283 -20.76 5.98 -11.03
N ALA A 284 -21.39 5.92 -9.86
CA ALA A 284 -22.16 7.03 -9.32
C ALA A 284 -21.22 8.15 -8.82
N ALA A 285 -20.21 7.79 -8.03
CA ALA A 285 -19.20 8.73 -7.53
C ALA A 285 -18.41 9.38 -8.69
N GLU A 286 -17.96 8.57 -9.66
CA GLU A 286 -17.24 9.07 -10.84
C GLU A 286 -18.08 10.06 -11.68
N ARG A 287 -19.40 9.86 -11.74
CA ARG A 287 -20.30 10.79 -12.43
C ARG A 287 -20.43 12.11 -11.69
N GLU A 288 -20.62 12.06 -10.38
CA GLU A 288 -20.73 13.26 -9.53
C GLU A 288 -19.45 14.10 -9.61
N GLU A 289 -18.30 13.45 -9.55
CA GLU A 289 -17.01 14.13 -9.68
C GLU A 289 -16.78 14.75 -11.06
N MET A 290 -17.25 14.07 -12.11
CA MET A 290 -17.18 14.60 -13.46
C MET A 290 -18.07 15.87 -13.60
N GLU A 291 -19.27 15.86 -13.05
CA GLU A 291 -20.18 17.02 -13.05
C GLU A 291 -19.55 18.22 -12.31
N HIS A 292 -18.95 17.99 -11.14
CA HIS A 292 -18.22 19.02 -10.39
C HIS A 292 -17.04 19.58 -11.17
N PHE A 293 -16.26 18.73 -11.83
CA PHE A 293 -15.14 19.17 -12.65
C PHE A 293 -15.57 20.05 -13.82
N GLU A 294 -16.68 19.73 -14.49
CA GLU A 294 -17.24 20.53 -15.58
C GLU A 294 -17.76 21.90 -15.09
N GLU A 295 -18.39 21.95 -13.91
CA GLU A 295 -18.84 23.21 -13.29
C GLU A 295 -17.67 24.14 -12.95
N HIS A 296 -16.56 23.60 -12.43
CA HIS A 296 -15.36 24.39 -12.11
C HIS A 296 -14.68 24.99 -13.35
N LEU A 297 -14.75 24.31 -14.50
CA LEU A 297 -14.21 24.82 -15.76
C LEU A 297 -14.98 26.01 -16.32
N CYS A 298 -16.25 26.15 -15.94
CA CYS A 298 -17.11 27.26 -16.39
C CYS A 298 -16.99 28.51 -15.50
N ARG A 299 -16.22 28.46 -14.39
CA ARG A 299 -15.98 29.62 -13.52
C ARG A 299 -14.58 30.17 -13.74
N PRO A 300 -14.39 31.48 -14.01
CA PRO A 300 -13.05 32.08 -14.05
C PRO A 300 -12.42 32.02 -12.66
N GLU A 301 -11.14 31.66 -12.62
CA GLU A 301 -10.32 31.65 -11.41
C GLU A 301 -10.29 33.03 -10.76
N THR A 302 -11.12 33.23 -9.72
CA THR A 302 -11.00 34.35 -8.79
C THR A 302 -11.27 33.82 -7.38
N ALA A 303 -10.23 33.56 -6.70
CA ALA A 303 -9.98 33.71 -5.26
C ALA A 303 -9.06 32.60 -4.73
N GLU A 304 -7.81 32.94 -4.54
CA GLU A 304 -6.92 32.23 -3.64
C GLU A 304 -7.55 32.19 -2.24
N CYS A 305 -8.02 31.03 -1.84
CA CYS A 305 -8.44 30.81 -0.46
C CYS A 305 -7.19 30.59 0.39
N ASN A 306 -6.76 31.66 1.03
CA ASN A 306 -5.63 31.66 1.96
C ASN A 306 -6.08 31.05 3.31
N CYS A 307 -6.32 29.74 3.34
CA CYS A 307 -6.56 28.98 4.56
C CYS A 307 -5.22 28.49 5.13
N GLY A 308 -4.40 29.42 5.59
CA GLY A 308 -3.27 29.10 6.45
C GLY A 308 -3.80 28.59 7.78
N ALA A 309 -3.83 27.27 7.96
CA ALA A 309 -4.00 26.66 9.27
C ALA A 309 -2.82 27.09 10.14
N LYS A 310 -3.03 28.02 11.03
CA LYS A 310 -2.08 28.33 12.11
C LYS A 310 -2.06 27.11 13.02
N ALA A 311 -0.93 26.40 13.00
CA ALA A 311 -0.59 25.46 14.05
C ALA A 311 -0.72 26.20 15.40
N GLN A 312 -1.62 25.73 16.24
CA GLN A 312 -1.71 26.23 17.61
C GLN A 312 -0.44 25.77 18.33
N THR A 313 0.50 26.68 18.49
CA THR A 313 1.63 26.50 19.37
C THR A 313 1.13 26.58 20.80
N HIS A 314 0.92 25.44 21.43
CA HIS A 314 0.84 25.39 22.88
C HIS A 314 2.19 25.81 23.44
N GLY A 315 2.18 26.81 24.33
CA GLY A 315 3.21 27.45 25.13
C GLY A 315 4.65 27.10 24.79
N ALA A 316 5.39 28.07 24.30
CA ALA A 316 6.82 27.96 24.10
C ALA A 316 7.53 27.79 25.46
N ASP A 317 7.81 26.54 25.86
CA ASP A 317 8.85 26.29 26.84
C ASP A 317 10.17 26.72 26.21
N ALA A 318 10.96 27.49 26.95
CA ALA A 318 12.27 27.92 26.50
C ALA A 318 13.11 26.70 26.06
N PRO A 319 13.89 26.80 24.96
CA PRO A 319 14.65 25.67 24.48
C PRO A 319 15.58 25.18 25.58
N ALA A 320 15.39 23.95 26.03
CA ALA A 320 16.31 23.33 26.98
C ALA A 320 17.65 23.21 26.33
N ALA A 321 18.72 23.55 27.08
CA ALA A 321 20.11 23.46 26.62
C ALA A 321 20.38 22.02 26.13
N PHE A 322 21.04 21.88 24.98
CA PHE A 322 21.50 20.59 24.48
C PHE A 322 22.43 19.92 25.51
N THR A 323 22.24 18.62 25.71
CA THR A 323 23.11 17.89 26.62
C THR A 323 24.51 17.70 26.00
N THR A 324 25.56 17.98 26.79
CA THR A 324 26.94 17.71 26.44
C THR A 324 27.44 16.34 26.88
N GLU A 325 26.58 15.60 27.64
CA GLU A 325 26.91 14.26 28.13
C GLU A 325 27.00 13.25 26.97
N THR A 326 27.99 12.35 27.04
CA THR A 326 28.08 11.21 26.08
C THR A 326 26.96 10.20 26.30
N LEU A 327 26.72 9.34 25.31
CA LEU A 327 25.72 8.29 25.42
C LEU A 327 26.06 7.33 26.59
N GLU A 328 27.31 7.03 26.81
CA GLU A 328 27.77 6.19 27.92
C GLU A 328 27.45 6.84 29.28
N GLN A 329 27.72 8.15 29.43
CA GLN A 329 27.35 8.89 30.64
C GLN A 329 25.84 8.92 30.90
N LEU A 330 25.04 9.07 29.84
CA LEU A 330 23.58 9.05 29.91
C LEU A 330 23.01 7.67 30.32
N LYS A 331 23.71 6.60 29.97
CA LYS A 331 23.33 5.21 30.25
C LYS A 331 23.94 4.64 31.52
N ASP A 332 24.99 5.29 32.06
CA ASP A 332 25.70 4.78 33.23
C ASP A 332 24.78 4.68 34.45
N ARG A 333 24.53 3.43 34.87
CA ARG A 333 23.71 3.13 36.05
C ARG A 333 24.35 3.56 37.35
N ASP A 334 25.70 3.64 37.37
CA ASP A 334 26.48 3.96 38.54
C ASP A 334 26.91 5.42 38.59
N ALA A 335 26.50 6.25 37.64
CA ALA A 335 26.65 7.70 37.69
C ALA A 335 26.05 8.28 38.99
N GLU A 336 26.70 9.27 39.58
CA GLU A 336 26.32 9.81 40.89
C GLU A 336 24.89 10.38 40.86
N TRP A 337 24.53 11.13 39.80
CA TRP A 337 23.16 11.65 39.65
C TRP A 337 22.09 10.55 39.70
N ARG A 338 22.40 9.37 39.15
CA ARG A 338 21.45 8.25 39.10
C ARG A 338 21.37 7.48 40.41
N LYS A 339 22.49 7.39 41.15
CA LYS A 339 22.53 6.89 42.52
C LYS A 339 21.73 7.78 43.47
N GLU A 340 21.84 9.11 43.30
CA GLU A 340 21.06 10.07 44.07
C GLU A 340 19.58 9.94 43.84
N LEU A 341 19.11 9.77 42.59
CA LEU A 341 17.72 9.51 42.28
C LEU A 341 17.20 8.21 42.94
N ARG A 342 18.03 7.15 43.02
CA ARG A 342 17.64 5.93 43.73
C ARG A 342 17.58 6.13 45.24
N LYS A 343 18.44 6.95 45.81
CA LYS A 343 18.47 7.26 47.27
C LYS A 343 17.33 8.21 47.68
N SER A 344 16.95 9.14 46.78
CA SER A 344 15.96 10.19 47.10
C SER A 344 14.55 9.64 47.35
N MET A 345 14.23 8.46 46.77
CA MET A 345 12.91 7.86 46.92
C MET A 345 12.99 6.31 46.97
N LYS A 346 12.42 5.71 48.02
CA LYS A 346 12.42 4.26 48.19
C LYS A 346 11.51 3.56 47.17
N PRO A 347 11.77 2.28 46.83
CA PRO A 347 10.91 1.53 45.89
C PRO A 347 9.42 1.54 46.26
N LYS A 348 9.06 1.44 47.52
CA LYS A 348 7.67 1.48 48.00
C LYS A 348 7.01 2.85 47.72
N GLU A 349 7.75 3.93 47.87
CA GLU A 349 7.27 5.29 47.59
C GLU A 349 7.07 5.50 46.08
N ARG A 350 7.98 4.96 45.25
CA ARG A 350 7.85 4.99 43.77
C ARG A 350 6.64 4.23 43.28
N MET A 351 6.35 3.06 43.88
CA MET A 351 5.19 2.25 43.56
C MET A 351 3.86 2.88 43.98
N ALA A 352 3.88 3.68 45.05
CA ALA A 352 2.70 4.39 45.52
C ALA A 352 2.26 5.57 44.65
N ILE A 353 3.08 5.98 43.68
CA ILE A 353 2.71 7.01 42.70
C ILE A 353 1.72 6.42 41.70
N GLU A 354 0.55 7.00 41.56
CA GLU A 354 -0.45 6.58 40.57
C GLU A 354 0.07 6.73 39.15
N ARG A 355 -0.23 5.75 38.29
CA ARG A 355 0.07 5.78 36.83
C ARG A 355 -0.61 6.99 36.19
N VAL A 356 0.14 7.70 35.36
CA VAL A 356 -0.39 8.83 34.59
C VAL A 356 -1.37 8.33 33.54
N GLU A 357 -2.51 9.00 33.44
CA GLU A 357 -3.47 8.80 32.36
C GLU A 357 -3.12 9.66 31.15
N MET A 358 -3.31 9.13 29.95
CA MET A 358 -3.12 9.87 28.70
C MET A 358 -4.27 10.86 28.51
N PRO A 359 -4.00 12.15 28.34
CA PRO A 359 -5.04 13.09 27.92
C PRO A 359 -5.56 12.74 26.53
N GLU A 360 -6.86 12.69 26.37
CA GLU A 360 -7.52 12.26 25.13
C GLU A 360 -8.62 13.23 24.72
N LEU A 361 -8.88 13.34 23.41
CA LEU A 361 -10.04 14.06 22.90
C LEU A 361 -11.33 13.35 23.29
N SER A 362 -12.43 14.09 23.53
CA SER A 362 -13.72 13.46 23.84
C SER A 362 -14.25 12.63 22.66
N PRO A 363 -15.02 11.58 22.90
CA PRO A 363 -15.55 10.70 21.86
C PRO A 363 -16.32 11.46 20.76
N GLU A 364 -17.13 12.45 21.13
CA GLU A 364 -17.92 13.27 20.20
C GLU A 364 -17.00 14.10 19.31
N TYR A 365 -15.95 14.69 19.90
CA TYR A 365 -14.97 15.49 19.17
C TYR A 365 -14.17 14.61 18.19
N ARG A 366 -13.72 13.42 18.63
CA ARG A 366 -12.98 12.44 17.78
C ARG A 366 -13.76 12.09 16.51
N ILE A 367 -15.09 11.86 16.65
CA ILE A 367 -15.96 11.48 15.52
C ILE A 367 -16.08 12.63 14.52
N ALA A 368 -16.17 13.86 14.99
CA ALA A 368 -16.32 15.05 14.17
C ALA A 368 -15.01 15.49 13.46
N HIS A 369 -13.84 15.09 13.99
CA HIS A 369 -12.51 15.55 13.51
C HIS A 369 -11.63 14.35 13.10
N ARG A 370 -11.83 13.90 11.86
CA ARG A 370 -11.28 12.62 11.36
C ARG A 370 -9.74 12.51 11.34
N LYS A 371 -9.02 13.63 11.27
CA LYS A 371 -7.54 13.65 11.16
C LYS A 371 -6.83 14.04 12.45
N GLU A 372 -7.54 14.49 13.48
CA GLU A 372 -6.91 14.91 14.72
C GLU A 372 -6.51 13.73 15.60
N GLU A 373 -5.29 13.77 16.11
CA GLU A 373 -4.74 12.72 16.97
C GLU A 373 -5.54 12.61 18.27
N VAL A 374 -6.04 11.41 18.58
CA VAL A 374 -6.89 11.17 19.76
C VAL A 374 -6.14 11.38 21.04
N ASN A 375 -4.95 10.80 21.16
CA ASN A 375 -4.08 10.91 22.32
C ASN A 375 -3.31 12.23 22.23
N GLN A 376 -3.48 13.11 23.22
CA GLN A 376 -2.92 14.47 23.18
C GLN A 376 -1.47 14.57 23.71
N GLY A 377 -0.92 13.46 24.20
CA GLY A 377 0.39 13.44 24.85
C GLY A 377 0.33 13.90 26.30
N ILE A 378 1.44 13.71 27.01
CA ILE A 378 1.58 14.10 28.43
C ILE A 378 2.46 15.34 28.57
N THR A 379 2.21 16.15 29.61
CA THR A 379 3.03 17.33 29.93
C THR A 379 4.37 16.93 30.52
N LEU A 380 5.31 17.87 30.60
CA LEU A 380 6.62 17.67 31.26
C LEU A 380 6.45 17.22 32.73
N GLU A 381 5.54 17.87 33.46
CA GLU A 381 5.25 17.53 34.85
C GLU A 381 4.72 16.10 34.99
N MET A 382 3.74 15.72 34.13
CA MET A 382 3.21 14.36 34.08
C MET A 382 4.29 13.35 33.73
N ALA A 383 5.15 13.63 32.76
CA ALA A 383 6.26 12.77 32.36
C ALA A 383 7.27 12.56 33.48
N GLN A 384 7.67 13.62 34.19
CA GLN A 384 8.58 13.51 35.32
C GLN A 384 7.93 12.76 36.50
N ARG A 385 6.63 12.95 36.75
CA ARG A 385 5.89 12.19 37.76
C ARG A 385 5.84 10.71 37.44
N GLU A 386 5.54 10.35 36.20
CA GLU A 386 5.54 8.95 35.74
C GLU A 386 6.94 8.34 35.74
N ALA A 387 7.97 9.09 35.36
CA ALA A 387 9.35 8.64 35.35
C ALA A 387 9.84 8.26 36.77
N LYS A 388 9.36 8.94 37.82
CA LYS A 388 9.67 8.62 39.23
C LYS A 388 9.17 7.22 39.61
N ARG A 389 8.14 6.67 38.95
CA ARG A 389 7.65 5.31 39.21
C ARG A 389 8.69 4.24 38.88
N CYS A 390 9.56 4.49 37.89
CA CYS A 390 10.56 3.51 37.48
C CYS A 390 11.54 3.18 38.61
N LEU A 391 11.65 1.88 38.92
CA LEU A 391 12.48 1.34 40.02
C LEU A 391 13.98 1.29 39.68
N ASP A 392 14.37 1.59 38.45
CA ASP A 392 15.75 1.47 37.97
C ASP A 392 16.37 0.11 38.22
N CYS A 393 15.68 -0.95 37.77
CA CYS A 393 16.04 -2.35 38.04
C CYS A 393 17.45 -2.68 37.56
N ALA A 394 18.21 -3.48 38.33
CA ALA A 394 19.54 -3.93 37.92
C ALA A 394 19.50 -4.90 36.72
N LYS A 395 18.41 -5.68 36.61
CA LYS A 395 18.11 -6.52 35.46
C LYS A 395 16.74 -6.11 34.92
N PRO A 396 16.71 -5.19 33.96
CA PRO A 396 15.47 -4.59 33.47
C PRO A 396 14.77 -5.51 32.48
N THR A 397 13.81 -6.33 32.94
CA THR A 397 13.01 -7.22 32.10
C THR A 397 12.18 -6.48 31.06
N CYS A 398 11.87 -5.21 31.29
CA CYS A 398 11.21 -4.36 30.28
C CYS A 398 12.07 -4.15 29.02
N THR A 399 13.39 -4.04 29.15
CA THR A 399 14.33 -3.98 28.01
C THR A 399 14.32 -5.28 27.21
N GLU A 400 14.24 -6.45 27.87
CA GLU A 400 14.10 -7.74 27.20
C GLU A 400 12.76 -7.88 26.48
N GLY A 401 11.73 -7.16 26.94
CA GLY A 401 10.42 -7.11 26.29
C GLY A 401 10.36 -6.16 25.09
N CYS A 402 11.38 -5.36 24.85
CA CYS A 402 11.46 -4.44 23.72
C CYS A 402 12.16 -5.12 22.53
N PRO A 403 11.52 -5.26 21.36
CA PRO A 403 12.12 -5.92 20.20
C PRO A 403 13.43 -5.27 19.70
N VAL A 404 13.61 -3.96 19.92
CA VAL A 404 14.82 -3.21 19.55
C VAL A 404 15.73 -2.91 20.76
N SER A 405 15.46 -3.57 21.90
CA SER A 405 16.30 -3.52 23.11
C SER A 405 16.66 -2.09 23.60
N ILE A 406 15.66 -1.19 23.62
CA ILE A 406 15.82 0.15 24.19
C ILE A 406 16.27 0.03 25.65
N ASP A 407 17.30 0.80 26.05
CA ASP A 407 17.68 0.92 27.46
C ASP A 407 16.64 1.75 28.22
N ILE A 408 15.52 1.08 28.56
CA ILE A 408 14.31 1.70 29.11
C ILE A 408 14.60 2.41 30.43
N PRO A 409 15.29 1.81 31.45
CA PRO A 409 15.57 2.53 32.66
C PRO A 409 16.39 3.80 32.44
N SER A 410 17.34 3.77 31.51
CA SER A 410 18.22 4.92 31.26
C SER A 410 17.47 6.11 30.65
N PHE A 411 16.63 5.91 29.64
CA PHE A 411 15.86 7.04 29.11
C PHE A 411 14.86 7.60 30.15
N ILE A 412 14.19 6.71 30.91
CA ILE A 412 13.25 7.14 31.94
C ILE A 412 13.94 7.94 33.05
N LYS A 413 15.13 7.51 33.51
CA LYS A 413 15.85 8.23 34.55
C LYS A 413 16.38 9.59 34.06
N ASN A 414 16.68 9.71 32.77
CA ASN A 414 16.98 11.02 32.18
C ASN A 414 15.77 11.95 32.18
N ILE A 415 14.53 11.43 31.92
CA ILE A 415 13.30 12.22 32.08
C ILE A 415 13.11 12.63 33.55
N GLU A 416 13.29 11.72 34.50
CA GLU A 416 13.14 12.00 35.93
C GLU A 416 14.01 13.17 36.40
N ARG A 417 15.27 13.27 35.91
CA ARG A 417 16.18 14.37 36.26
C ARG A 417 15.99 15.62 35.39
N GLY A 418 15.07 15.63 34.43
CA GLY A 418 14.83 16.78 33.56
C GLY A 418 15.69 16.85 32.31
N ASN A 419 16.57 15.88 32.04
CA ASN A 419 17.38 15.83 30.81
C ASN A 419 16.65 15.13 29.68
N ILE A 420 15.65 15.79 29.10
CA ILE A 420 14.77 15.20 28.07
C ILE A 420 15.52 14.95 26.76
N GLN A 421 16.45 15.84 26.38
CA GLN A 421 17.31 15.63 25.21
C GLN A 421 18.23 14.41 25.38
N GLY A 422 18.74 14.19 26.59
CA GLY A 422 19.50 12.99 26.94
C GLY A 422 18.63 11.73 26.84
N ALA A 423 17.38 11.79 27.31
CA ALA A 423 16.43 10.68 27.17
C ALA A 423 16.18 10.32 25.70
N ALA A 424 15.95 11.31 24.82
CA ALA A 424 15.76 11.11 23.40
C ALA A 424 16.99 10.49 22.71
N ARG A 425 18.20 10.90 23.11
CA ARG A 425 19.44 10.29 22.61
C ARG A 425 19.59 8.81 23.02
N VAL A 426 19.18 8.46 24.23
CA VAL A 426 19.16 7.06 24.69
C VAL A 426 18.17 6.24 23.87
N LEU A 427 16.96 6.75 23.62
CA LEU A 427 15.96 6.11 22.75
C LEU A 427 16.51 5.88 21.34
N LYS A 428 17.05 6.91 20.71
CA LYS A 428 17.55 6.87 19.32
C LYS A 428 18.81 6.02 19.15
N ASN A 429 19.47 5.58 20.22
CA ASN A 429 20.60 4.68 20.11
C ASN A 429 20.22 3.36 19.42
N THR A 430 19.08 2.77 19.78
CA THR A 430 18.61 1.49 19.23
C THR A 430 17.27 1.57 18.51
N SER A 431 16.50 2.64 18.69
CA SER A 431 15.25 2.88 17.97
C SER A 431 15.45 3.95 16.89
N SER A 432 15.06 3.68 15.67
CA SER A 432 15.09 4.66 14.58
C SER A 432 13.78 5.43 14.42
N LEU A 433 12.70 4.99 15.10
CA LEU A 433 11.34 5.52 14.96
C LEU A 433 10.66 5.71 16.33
N PRO A 434 11.28 6.39 17.31
CA PRO A 434 10.74 6.44 18.67
C PRO A 434 9.41 7.18 18.77
N ALA A 435 9.15 8.22 17.97
CA ALA A 435 7.89 8.94 17.96
C ALA A 435 6.73 8.08 17.42
N VAL A 436 7.01 7.20 16.46
CA VAL A 436 6.07 6.20 15.95
C VAL A 436 5.84 5.11 16.99
N CYS A 437 6.91 4.53 17.56
CA CYS A 437 6.82 3.45 18.53
C CYS A 437 6.05 3.85 19.78
N GLY A 438 6.27 5.05 20.32
CA GLY A 438 5.54 5.58 21.46
C GLY A 438 4.03 5.70 21.25
N ARG A 439 3.57 5.78 19.98
CA ARG A 439 2.14 5.85 19.60
C ARG A 439 1.51 4.51 19.30
N VAL A 440 2.19 3.64 18.55
CA VAL A 440 1.53 2.47 17.92
C VAL A 440 2.02 1.10 18.39
N CYS A 441 3.16 1.01 19.10
CA CYS A 441 3.60 -0.25 19.67
C CYS A 441 2.57 -0.80 20.66
N PRO A 442 2.31 -2.12 20.70
CA PRO A 442 1.49 -2.74 21.73
C PRO A 442 2.29 -2.93 23.02
N GLN A 443 2.62 -1.81 23.70
CA GLN A 443 3.49 -1.79 24.87
C GLN A 443 2.98 -2.70 25.99
N GLU A 444 1.65 -2.80 26.14
CA GLU A 444 0.97 -3.67 27.10
C GLU A 444 1.22 -5.17 26.86
N LYS A 445 1.70 -5.55 25.65
CA LYS A 445 2.09 -6.92 25.28
C LYS A 445 3.61 -7.09 25.17
N GLN A 446 4.38 -6.00 25.21
CA GLN A 446 5.84 -5.96 25.04
C GLN A 446 6.55 -5.49 26.32
N CYS A 447 7.13 -4.27 26.29
CA CYS A 447 7.93 -3.74 27.38
C CYS A 447 7.15 -3.58 28.70
N GLU A 448 5.94 -3.05 28.64
CA GLU A 448 5.11 -2.85 29.84
C GLU A 448 4.66 -4.16 30.47
N SER A 449 4.36 -5.21 29.66
CA SER A 449 4.01 -6.55 30.18
C SER A 449 5.14 -7.20 31.00
N ARG A 450 6.36 -6.72 30.86
CA ARG A 450 7.55 -7.20 31.58
C ARG A 450 7.96 -6.29 32.73
N CYS A 451 7.19 -5.23 33.01
CA CYS A 451 7.50 -4.31 34.12
C CYS A 451 7.43 -5.00 35.48
N MET A 452 8.40 -4.70 36.36
CA MET A 452 8.48 -5.27 37.71
C MET A 452 7.27 -4.93 38.58
N HIS A 453 6.62 -3.78 38.34
CA HIS A 453 5.40 -3.38 39.03
C HIS A 453 4.30 -4.44 38.96
N LEU A 454 4.13 -5.09 37.81
CA LEU A 454 3.11 -6.12 37.60
C LEU A 454 3.30 -7.33 38.53
N LYS A 455 4.56 -7.68 38.90
CA LYS A 455 4.86 -8.75 39.82
C LYS A 455 4.45 -8.40 41.27
N MET A 456 4.18 -7.15 41.53
CA MET A 456 3.76 -6.62 42.84
C MET A 456 2.26 -6.23 42.84
N ASN A 457 1.51 -6.63 41.79
CA ASN A 457 0.11 -6.27 41.52
C ASN A 457 -0.13 -4.77 41.41
N GLU A 458 0.88 -4.02 40.93
CA GLU A 458 0.79 -2.59 40.65
C GLU A 458 0.81 -2.33 39.14
N PRO A 459 0.15 -1.28 38.65
CA PRO A 459 0.17 -0.92 37.23
C PRO A 459 1.61 -0.69 36.71
N ALA A 460 1.93 -1.22 35.55
CA ALA A 460 3.22 -0.99 34.88
C ALA A 460 3.53 0.50 34.74
N VAL A 461 4.81 0.85 34.66
CA VAL A 461 5.22 2.20 34.24
C VAL A 461 4.74 2.44 32.80
N ALA A 462 4.21 3.62 32.50
CA ALA A 462 3.71 4.00 31.17
C ALA A 462 4.88 4.28 30.21
N ILE A 463 5.59 3.22 29.84
CA ILE A 463 6.85 3.30 29.06
C ILE A 463 6.60 3.95 27.69
N GLY A 464 5.51 3.55 27.00
CA GLY A 464 5.17 4.11 25.71
C GLY A 464 4.83 5.61 25.76
N TYR A 465 4.16 6.07 26.83
CA TYR A 465 3.85 7.49 27.01
C TYR A 465 5.13 8.32 27.23
N LEU A 466 6.07 7.79 27.98
CA LEU A 466 7.37 8.41 28.21
C LEU A 466 8.24 8.42 26.96
N GLU A 467 8.23 7.35 26.17
CA GLU A 467 8.91 7.26 24.88
C GLU A 467 8.37 8.32 23.92
N ARG A 468 7.03 8.37 23.74
CA ARG A 468 6.37 9.41 22.95
C ARG A 468 6.73 10.81 23.41
N PHE A 469 6.63 11.07 24.72
CA PHE A 469 6.93 12.38 25.28
C PHE A 469 8.37 12.82 24.96
N ALA A 470 9.35 11.96 25.19
CA ALA A 470 10.77 12.31 24.94
C ALA A 470 11.03 12.54 23.43
N ALA A 471 10.44 11.74 22.56
CA ALA A 471 10.57 11.89 21.11
C ALA A 471 9.92 13.20 20.62
N ASP A 472 8.67 13.49 21.01
CA ASP A 472 7.95 14.69 20.63
C ASP A 472 8.60 15.96 21.18
N TYR A 473 9.13 15.91 22.42
CA TYR A 473 9.85 17.02 23.02
C TYR A 473 11.11 17.36 22.24
N ALA A 474 11.92 16.34 21.91
CA ALA A 474 13.13 16.52 21.13
C ALA A 474 12.85 17.11 19.75
N GLN A 475 11.79 16.64 19.07
CA GLN A 475 11.38 17.22 17.78
C GLN A 475 11.00 18.69 17.88
N ARG A 476 10.25 19.10 18.91
CA ARG A 476 9.84 20.50 19.12
C ARG A 476 11.00 21.44 19.47
N CYS A 477 11.94 20.98 20.25
CA CYS A 477 13.08 21.78 20.68
C CYS A 477 14.22 21.88 19.65
N GLY A 478 14.09 21.23 18.49
CA GLY A 478 15.19 21.04 17.55
C GLY A 478 16.16 20.00 18.08
N GLU A 479 16.12 18.80 17.49
CA GLU A 479 17.00 17.72 17.90
C GLU A 479 18.47 18.07 17.64
N GLN A 480 19.32 17.69 18.59
CA GLN A 480 20.74 17.51 18.30
C GLN A 480 20.83 16.35 17.29
N THR A 481 20.98 16.69 16.01
CA THR A 481 21.11 15.70 14.94
C THR A 481 22.28 14.77 15.27
N THR A 482 22.02 13.48 15.21
CA THR A 482 23.13 12.51 15.17
C THR A 482 23.97 12.88 13.95
N GLU A 483 25.24 13.20 14.14
CA GLU A 483 26.12 13.51 13.03
C GLU A 483 26.15 12.33 12.07
N LYS A 484 26.07 12.63 10.77
CA LYS A 484 26.21 11.60 9.74
C LYS A 484 27.58 10.94 9.92
N PRO A 485 27.66 9.64 10.17
CA PRO A 485 28.94 8.96 10.30
C PRO A 485 29.70 8.97 8.98
N GLU A 486 31.01 8.80 9.04
CA GLU A 486 31.82 8.59 7.83
C GLU A 486 31.40 7.32 7.12
N SER A 487 31.34 7.39 5.78
CA SER A 487 30.96 6.24 4.97
C SER A 487 32.01 5.12 5.08
N ASN A 488 31.57 3.90 5.31
CA ASN A 488 32.41 2.71 5.23
C ASN A 488 32.58 2.18 3.79
N GLY A 489 32.00 2.88 2.77
CA GLY A 489 32.08 2.54 1.36
C GLY A 489 31.20 1.36 0.92
N MET A 490 30.36 0.81 1.80
CA MET A 490 29.47 -0.30 1.48
C MET A 490 28.03 0.16 1.26
N LYS A 491 27.48 -0.17 0.09
CA LYS A 491 26.09 0.14 -0.28
C LYS A 491 25.13 -0.96 0.14
N VAL A 492 24.02 -0.58 0.73
CA VAL A 492 22.96 -1.48 1.17
C VAL A 492 21.62 -1.02 0.59
N ALA A 493 20.91 -1.94 -0.06
CA ALA A 493 19.56 -1.72 -0.58
C ALA A 493 18.52 -2.23 0.42
N VAL A 494 17.51 -1.40 0.66
CA VAL A 494 16.36 -1.74 1.49
C VAL A 494 15.12 -1.77 0.61
N VAL A 495 14.44 -2.91 0.56
CA VAL A 495 13.23 -3.12 -0.24
C VAL A 495 12.00 -2.93 0.63
N GLY A 496 11.30 -1.82 0.41
CA GLY A 496 10.14 -1.38 1.18
C GLY A 496 10.49 -0.39 2.29
N SER A 497 9.72 0.69 2.36
CA SER A 497 9.87 1.78 3.34
C SER A 497 8.91 1.66 4.52
N GLY A 498 8.32 0.48 4.76
CA GLY A 498 7.54 0.23 5.97
C GLY A 498 8.38 0.31 7.25
N PRO A 499 7.78 0.15 8.44
CA PRO A 499 8.47 0.32 9.72
C PRO A 499 9.73 -0.55 9.84
N SER A 500 9.71 -1.77 9.30
CA SER A 500 10.86 -2.68 9.28
C SER A 500 12.00 -2.13 8.42
N GLY A 501 11.70 -1.68 7.19
CA GLY A 501 12.70 -1.09 6.29
C GLY A 501 13.30 0.20 6.83
N LEU A 502 12.47 1.10 7.37
CA LEU A 502 12.93 2.36 7.98
C LEU A 502 13.81 2.11 9.21
N SER A 503 13.43 1.14 10.07
CA SER A 503 14.25 0.78 11.23
C SER A 503 15.61 0.24 10.81
N PHE A 504 15.64 -0.70 9.87
CA PHE A 504 16.89 -1.25 9.34
C PHE A 504 17.74 -0.15 8.66
N ALA A 505 17.12 0.71 7.85
CA ALA A 505 17.80 1.81 7.17
C ALA A 505 18.51 2.74 8.18
N GLY A 506 17.82 3.09 9.27
CA GLY A 506 18.40 3.92 10.33
C GLY A 506 19.57 3.26 11.04
N ASP A 507 19.46 1.98 11.36
CA ASP A 507 20.53 1.25 12.04
C ASP A 507 21.78 1.09 11.16
N MET A 508 21.59 0.87 9.85
CA MET A 508 22.71 0.78 8.91
C MET A 508 23.34 2.16 8.63
N ALA A 509 22.54 3.20 8.49
CA ALA A 509 23.02 4.56 8.31
C ALA A 509 23.87 5.02 9.50
N LYS A 510 23.45 4.74 10.75
CA LYS A 510 24.23 5.01 11.97
C LYS A 510 25.60 4.32 12.01
N ARG A 511 25.74 3.21 11.26
CA ARG A 511 27.00 2.44 11.15
C ARG A 511 27.85 2.82 9.94
N GLY A 512 27.49 3.89 9.23
CA GLY A 512 28.24 4.41 8.10
C GLY A 512 28.00 3.71 6.77
N TYR A 513 26.98 2.85 6.65
CA TYR A 513 26.61 2.26 5.36
C TYR A 513 25.93 3.31 4.48
N GLU A 514 26.16 3.21 3.17
CA GLU A 514 25.41 3.97 2.16
C GLU A 514 24.07 3.26 1.90
N VAL A 515 23.00 3.76 2.50
CA VAL A 515 21.69 3.11 2.50
C VAL A 515 20.80 3.74 1.45
N HIS A 516 20.18 2.90 0.60
CA HIS A 516 19.14 3.32 -0.34
C HIS A 516 17.88 2.48 -0.15
N VAL A 517 16.77 3.16 0.10
CA VAL A 517 15.45 2.55 0.32
C VAL A 517 14.63 2.68 -0.95
N PHE A 518 14.09 1.57 -1.46
CA PHE A 518 13.23 1.49 -2.62
C PHE A 518 11.80 1.21 -2.18
N GLU A 519 10.87 2.07 -2.54
CA GLU A 519 9.45 1.99 -2.18
C GLU A 519 8.58 1.82 -3.43
N ALA A 520 7.65 0.89 -3.37
CA ALA A 520 6.72 0.60 -4.48
C ALA A 520 5.60 1.66 -4.62
N LEU A 521 5.23 2.31 -3.52
CA LEU A 521 4.22 3.38 -3.51
C LEU A 521 4.86 4.76 -3.70
N HIS A 522 4.02 5.75 -3.95
CA HIS A 522 4.45 7.15 -4.11
C HIS A 522 4.78 7.85 -2.77
N GLU A 523 4.40 7.26 -1.62
CA GLU A 523 4.70 7.77 -0.29
C GLU A 523 5.59 6.82 0.49
N ILE A 524 6.57 7.39 1.22
CA ILE A 524 7.45 6.64 2.11
C ILE A 524 6.74 6.40 3.45
N GLY A 525 6.87 5.20 4.00
CA GLY A 525 6.28 4.84 5.31
C GLY A 525 5.51 3.54 5.30
N GLY A 526 5.10 3.04 4.13
CA GLY A 526 4.33 1.80 4.02
C GLY A 526 3.06 1.87 4.87
N VAL A 527 2.81 0.84 5.70
CA VAL A 527 1.62 0.76 6.56
C VAL A 527 1.46 1.95 7.52
N LEU A 528 2.53 2.66 7.85
CA LEU A 528 2.46 3.87 8.69
C LEU A 528 1.66 5.00 8.02
N LYS A 529 1.65 5.03 6.68
CA LYS A 529 0.93 6.02 5.87
C LYS A 529 -0.38 5.50 5.30
N TYR A 530 -0.36 4.33 4.64
CA TYR A 530 -1.57 3.81 3.98
C TYR A 530 -2.54 3.13 4.94
N GLY A 531 -2.03 2.55 6.05
CA GLY A 531 -2.83 1.66 6.90
C GLY A 531 -3.24 2.28 8.23
N ILE A 532 -2.35 3.02 8.92
CA ILE A 532 -2.65 3.62 10.23
C ILE A 532 -3.24 5.01 10.03
N PRO A 533 -4.48 5.26 10.49
CA PRO A 533 -5.12 6.56 10.32
C PRO A 533 -4.44 7.68 11.11
N GLU A 534 -4.54 8.93 10.61
CA GLU A 534 -3.93 10.11 11.21
C GLU A 534 -4.39 10.36 12.66
N PHE A 535 -5.60 9.96 13.03
CA PHE A 535 -6.07 10.09 14.41
C PHE A 535 -5.35 9.17 15.41
N ARG A 536 -4.53 8.20 14.94
CA ARG A 536 -3.62 7.36 15.74
C ARG A 536 -2.16 7.71 15.54
N LEU A 537 -1.78 8.00 14.29
CA LEU A 537 -0.41 8.32 13.89
C LEU A 537 -0.45 9.42 12.83
N PRO A 538 -0.31 10.69 13.22
CA PRO A 538 -0.28 11.79 12.26
C PRO A 538 0.85 11.64 11.23
N ASN A 539 0.55 11.89 9.96
CA ASN A 539 1.51 11.74 8.86
C ASN A 539 2.78 12.58 9.07
N HIS A 540 2.65 13.80 9.60
CA HIS A 540 3.80 14.67 9.86
C HIS A 540 4.82 14.07 10.85
N ILE A 541 4.39 13.22 11.79
CA ILE A 541 5.28 12.50 12.71
C ILE A 541 6.14 11.49 11.94
N VAL A 542 5.53 10.78 11.00
CA VAL A 542 6.25 9.84 10.12
C VAL A 542 7.24 10.59 9.23
N ASP A 543 6.84 11.74 8.69
CA ASP A 543 7.69 12.57 7.82
C ASP A 543 8.93 13.10 8.56
N VAL A 544 8.79 13.51 9.82
CA VAL A 544 9.94 13.94 10.64
C VAL A 544 10.91 12.78 10.87
N GLU A 545 10.43 11.57 11.15
CA GLU A 545 11.32 10.41 11.32
C GLU A 545 12.04 10.05 10.01
N ILE A 546 11.35 10.13 8.86
CA ILE A 546 11.99 9.93 7.55
C ILE A 546 13.04 11.00 7.28
N GLU A 547 12.75 12.26 7.59
CA GLU A 547 13.71 13.35 7.40
C GLU A 547 14.95 13.18 8.28
N ASN A 548 14.80 12.65 9.48
CA ASN A 548 15.92 12.30 10.34
C ASN A 548 16.80 11.20 9.71
N LEU A 549 16.20 10.21 9.03
CA LEU A 549 16.95 9.20 8.29
C LEU A 549 17.69 9.80 7.08
N ARG A 550 17.07 10.76 6.36
CA ARG A 550 17.74 11.50 5.27
C ARG A 550 18.96 12.28 5.77
N LYS A 551 18.84 12.94 6.92
CA LYS A 551 19.96 13.64 7.56
C LYS A 551 21.12 12.70 7.94
N LEU A 552 20.81 11.43 8.27
CA LEU A 552 21.82 10.38 8.49
C LEU A 552 22.45 9.87 7.18
N GLY A 553 21.90 10.26 6.01
CA GLY A 553 22.42 9.92 4.70
C GLY A 553 21.69 8.76 4.02
N ALA A 554 20.51 8.34 4.51
CA ALA A 554 19.67 7.40 3.79
C ALA A 554 19.01 8.08 2.58
N GLU A 555 19.07 7.43 1.43
CA GLU A 555 18.42 7.85 0.19
C GLU A 555 17.12 7.05 -0.02
N PHE A 556 16.16 7.65 -0.73
CA PHE A 556 14.85 7.06 -0.96
C PHE A 556 14.43 7.22 -2.42
N THR A 557 13.92 6.15 -3.00
CA THR A 557 13.28 6.16 -4.33
C THR A 557 11.88 5.57 -4.22
N THR A 558 10.86 6.37 -4.50
CA THR A 558 9.45 5.95 -4.61
C THR A 558 9.14 5.42 -6.01
N ASP A 559 7.94 4.86 -6.19
CA ASP A 559 7.44 4.31 -7.47
C ASP A 559 8.38 3.27 -8.09
N CYS A 560 9.19 2.62 -7.27
CA CYS A 560 10.20 1.65 -7.69
C CYS A 560 9.94 0.26 -7.09
N ILE A 561 9.51 -0.68 -7.92
CA ILE A 561 9.17 -2.04 -7.52
C ILE A 561 10.37 -2.95 -7.78
N ILE A 562 11.05 -3.38 -6.72
CA ILE A 562 12.15 -4.33 -6.84
C ILE A 562 11.64 -5.68 -7.36
N GLY A 563 12.32 -6.21 -8.38
CA GLY A 563 11.91 -7.39 -9.14
C GLY A 563 11.06 -7.07 -10.37
N LYS A 564 10.65 -5.82 -10.56
CA LYS A 564 9.89 -5.35 -11.72
C LYS A 564 10.57 -4.13 -12.37
N THR A 565 10.64 -3.00 -11.66
CA THR A 565 11.28 -1.76 -12.12
C THR A 565 12.79 -1.92 -12.18
N VAL A 566 13.38 -2.46 -11.12
CA VAL A 566 14.82 -2.77 -10.98
C VAL A 566 14.96 -4.15 -10.34
N THR A 567 15.88 -4.97 -10.83
CA THR A 567 16.14 -6.29 -10.26
C THR A 567 17.27 -6.25 -9.20
N ILE A 568 17.33 -7.27 -8.36
CA ILE A 568 18.43 -7.43 -7.39
C ILE A 568 19.77 -7.54 -8.12
N GLU A 569 19.83 -8.22 -9.29
CA GLU A 569 21.02 -8.37 -10.11
C GLU A 569 21.53 -7.03 -10.62
N GLN A 570 20.64 -6.16 -11.10
CA GLN A 570 20.98 -4.79 -11.51
C GLN A 570 21.53 -3.97 -10.35
N LEU A 571 20.93 -4.09 -9.15
CA LEU A 571 21.45 -3.41 -7.97
C LEU A 571 22.84 -3.94 -7.55
N LYS A 572 23.10 -5.25 -7.70
CA LYS A 572 24.44 -5.83 -7.50
C LYS A 572 25.46 -5.21 -8.48
N GLU A 573 25.08 -5.02 -9.75
CA GLU A 573 25.92 -4.38 -10.76
C GLU A 573 26.19 -2.89 -10.41
N GLU A 574 25.24 -2.19 -9.80
CA GLU A 574 25.39 -0.83 -9.28
C GLU A 574 26.24 -0.74 -7.99
N GLY A 575 26.69 -1.88 -7.48
CA GLY A 575 27.62 -1.97 -6.36
C GLY A 575 26.98 -2.19 -5.00
N PHE A 576 25.68 -2.46 -4.92
CA PHE A 576 25.05 -2.85 -3.67
C PHE A 576 25.57 -4.21 -3.20
N LYS A 577 25.92 -4.31 -1.90
CA LYS A 577 26.53 -5.51 -1.29
C LYS A 577 25.60 -6.23 -0.32
N GLY A 578 24.64 -5.52 0.26
CA GLY A 578 23.64 -6.05 1.17
C GLY A 578 22.24 -5.70 0.72
N PHE A 579 21.29 -6.60 0.97
CA PHE A 579 19.87 -6.43 0.62
C PHE A 579 19.02 -6.79 1.81
N PHE A 580 18.17 -5.86 2.23
CA PHE A 580 17.15 -6.11 3.24
C PHE A 580 15.78 -6.16 2.57
N VAL A 581 15.06 -7.27 2.67
CA VAL A 581 13.73 -7.43 2.09
C VAL A 581 12.68 -7.18 3.17
N GLY A 582 12.13 -5.97 3.17
CA GLY A 582 11.08 -5.50 4.09
C GLY A 582 9.78 -5.16 3.35
N SER A 583 9.44 -5.90 2.28
CA SER A 583 8.27 -5.64 1.42
C SER A 583 6.91 -5.85 2.11
N GLY A 584 6.90 -6.36 3.33
CA GLY A 584 5.72 -6.48 4.18
C GLY A 584 4.75 -7.60 3.79
N ALA A 585 3.71 -7.75 4.60
CA ALA A 585 2.58 -8.63 4.36
C ALA A 585 1.37 -7.76 3.96
N GLY A 586 1.26 -7.45 2.67
CA GLY A 586 0.23 -6.56 2.15
C GLY A 586 -0.93 -7.30 1.47
N LEU A 587 -0.74 -8.54 1.00
CA LEU A 587 -1.76 -9.29 0.28
C LEU A 587 -2.96 -9.62 1.18
N PRO A 588 -4.16 -9.05 0.95
CA PRO A 588 -5.30 -9.27 1.84
C PRO A 588 -5.83 -10.69 1.73
N ASN A 589 -6.18 -11.26 2.88
CA ASN A 589 -6.91 -12.52 2.91
C ASN A 589 -8.40 -12.25 2.82
N PHE A 590 -9.10 -13.11 2.07
CA PHE A 590 -10.54 -13.18 1.97
C PHE A 590 -11.04 -14.49 2.60
N MET A 591 -12.32 -14.54 2.91
CA MET A 591 -12.91 -15.71 3.59
C MET A 591 -13.27 -16.83 2.61
N ASN A 592 -13.35 -16.52 1.30
CA ASN A 592 -13.76 -17.40 0.22
C ASN A 592 -15.17 -17.99 0.46
N ILE A 593 -16.11 -17.13 0.81
CA ILE A 593 -17.51 -17.45 1.04
C ILE A 593 -18.38 -16.91 -0.10
N PRO A 594 -19.59 -17.47 -0.33
CA PRO A 594 -20.52 -16.96 -1.34
C PRO A 594 -20.79 -15.46 -1.17
N GLY A 595 -20.82 -14.75 -2.30
CA GLY A 595 -21.13 -13.33 -2.35
C GLY A 595 -19.98 -12.38 -1.95
N GLU A 596 -18.78 -12.88 -1.60
CA GLU A 596 -17.69 -12.04 -1.10
C GLU A 596 -17.12 -11.06 -2.15
N ASN A 597 -17.40 -11.29 -3.43
CA ASN A 597 -17.00 -10.39 -4.51
C ASN A 597 -18.09 -9.37 -4.89
N ALA A 598 -19.19 -9.26 -4.13
CA ALA A 598 -20.22 -8.25 -4.36
C ALA A 598 -19.66 -6.82 -4.27
N ILE A 599 -20.36 -5.88 -4.91
CA ILE A 599 -20.06 -4.44 -4.80
C ILE A 599 -20.14 -4.00 -3.34
N ASN A 600 -19.30 -3.04 -2.93
CA ASN A 600 -19.17 -2.52 -1.57
C ASN A 600 -18.60 -3.52 -0.54
N ILE A 601 -18.05 -4.64 -0.97
CA ILE A 601 -17.18 -5.45 -0.11
C ILE A 601 -15.74 -5.13 -0.47
N MET A 602 -14.97 -4.65 0.51
CA MET A 602 -13.58 -4.24 0.35
C MET A 602 -12.69 -4.95 1.36
N SER A 603 -11.43 -5.17 1.03
CA SER A 603 -10.44 -5.46 2.06
C SER A 603 -10.19 -4.22 2.93
N SER A 604 -9.76 -4.40 4.17
CA SER A 604 -9.30 -3.29 5.01
C SER A 604 -8.16 -2.50 4.37
N ASN A 605 -7.28 -3.19 3.63
CA ASN A 605 -6.18 -2.53 2.92
C ASN A 605 -6.70 -1.63 1.80
N GLU A 606 -7.68 -2.07 1.00
CA GLU A 606 -8.32 -1.22 -0.01
C GLU A 606 -8.97 0.00 0.64
N TYR A 607 -9.79 -0.25 1.68
CA TYR A 607 -10.52 0.79 2.37
C TYR A 607 -9.59 1.86 2.94
N LEU A 608 -8.58 1.43 3.73
CA LEU A 608 -7.64 2.35 4.38
C LEU A 608 -6.70 3.03 3.37
N THR A 609 -6.26 2.33 2.31
CA THR A 609 -5.44 2.97 1.26
C THR A 609 -6.20 4.09 0.57
N ARG A 610 -7.48 3.88 0.21
CA ARG A 610 -8.31 4.93 -0.39
C ARG A 610 -8.51 6.12 0.55
N VAL A 611 -8.77 5.87 1.85
CA VAL A 611 -9.06 6.95 2.80
C VAL A 611 -7.80 7.64 3.32
N ASN A 612 -6.73 6.90 3.65
CA ASN A 612 -5.54 7.47 4.27
C ASN A 612 -4.51 7.95 3.23
N LEU A 613 -4.15 7.09 2.25
CA LEU A 613 -3.10 7.40 1.27
C LEU A 613 -3.63 8.29 0.14
N MET A 614 -4.84 8.01 -0.32
CA MET A 614 -5.47 8.72 -1.43
C MET A 614 -6.45 9.80 -0.99
N ASP A 615 -6.67 9.93 0.32
CA ASP A 615 -7.56 10.91 0.97
C ASP A 615 -8.98 10.98 0.37
N ALA A 616 -9.54 9.84 -0.02
CA ALA A 616 -10.82 9.71 -0.74
C ALA A 616 -12.03 10.37 -0.03
N ALA A 617 -11.88 10.83 1.20
CA ALA A 617 -12.89 11.56 1.95
C ALA A 617 -12.67 13.08 1.95
N ASP A 618 -11.65 13.59 1.25
CA ASP A 618 -11.47 15.02 1.00
C ASP A 618 -12.13 15.36 -0.36
N PRO A 619 -13.07 16.30 -0.41
CA PRO A 619 -13.73 16.69 -1.68
C PRO A 619 -12.79 17.24 -2.76
N LYS A 620 -11.52 17.45 -2.44
CA LYS A 620 -10.50 17.92 -3.39
C LYS A 620 -9.80 16.79 -4.14
N THR A 621 -10.02 15.53 -3.74
CA THR A 621 -9.39 14.38 -4.36
C THR A 621 -10.35 13.64 -5.29
N ASP A 622 -9.83 13.09 -6.39
CA ASP A 622 -10.65 12.40 -7.39
C ASP A 622 -10.77 10.88 -7.10
N THR A 623 -10.31 10.39 -5.96
CA THR A 623 -10.35 8.96 -5.65
C THR A 623 -11.77 8.53 -5.32
N PRO A 624 -12.45 7.74 -6.18
CA PRO A 624 -13.84 7.39 -5.97
C PRO A 624 -14.01 6.46 -4.77
N MET A 625 -15.03 6.72 -3.96
CA MET A 625 -15.34 5.92 -2.77
C MET A 625 -16.83 5.87 -2.51
N ASN A 626 -17.34 4.68 -2.21
CA ASN A 626 -18.70 4.52 -1.68
C ASN A 626 -18.61 4.48 -0.15
N PHE A 627 -19.29 5.39 0.52
CA PHE A 627 -19.36 5.42 1.98
C PHE A 627 -20.67 4.78 2.44
N GLY A 628 -20.55 3.60 3.07
CA GLY A 628 -21.71 2.88 3.61
C GLY A 628 -22.31 3.60 4.82
N LYS A 629 -23.62 3.43 5.00
CA LYS A 629 -24.35 3.91 6.19
C LYS A 629 -24.40 2.85 7.29
N LYS A 630 -24.52 1.56 6.92
CA LYS A 630 -24.48 0.39 7.81
C LYS A 630 -23.27 -0.45 7.44
N VAL A 631 -22.17 -0.31 8.17
CA VAL A 631 -20.88 -0.93 7.83
C VAL A 631 -20.59 -2.10 8.76
N LEU A 632 -20.32 -3.27 8.20
CA LEU A 632 -19.77 -4.41 8.92
C LEU A 632 -18.25 -4.47 8.74
N VAL A 633 -17.50 -4.54 9.84
CA VAL A 633 -16.05 -4.78 9.83
C VAL A 633 -15.77 -6.18 10.35
N ILE A 634 -15.19 -7.03 9.52
CA ILE A 634 -14.95 -8.44 9.83
C ILE A 634 -13.53 -8.62 10.34
N GLY A 635 -13.40 -8.85 11.64
CA GLY A 635 -12.09 -9.06 12.27
C GLY A 635 -11.98 -8.42 13.67
N GLY A 636 -10.89 -8.70 14.39
CA GLY A 636 -10.65 -8.19 15.76
C GLY A 636 -9.22 -7.72 16.00
N GLY A 637 -8.45 -7.43 14.93
CA GLY A 637 -7.09 -6.90 14.98
C GLY A 637 -7.05 -5.37 14.94
N ASN A 638 -5.83 -4.80 15.03
CA ASN A 638 -5.64 -3.35 14.94
C ASN A 638 -6.20 -2.77 13.63
N THR A 639 -6.02 -3.48 12.50
CA THR A 639 -6.55 -3.03 11.20
C THR A 639 -8.09 -2.98 11.19
N ALA A 640 -8.77 -3.91 11.92
CA ALA A 640 -10.22 -3.83 12.09
C ALA A 640 -10.62 -2.62 12.94
N MET A 641 -9.87 -2.30 14.02
CA MET A 641 -10.09 -1.10 14.82
C MET A 641 -9.87 0.17 13.98
N ASP A 642 -8.83 0.23 13.17
CA ASP A 642 -8.56 1.34 12.27
C ASP A 642 -9.69 1.53 11.26
N SER A 643 -10.15 0.45 10.63
CA SER A 643 -11.23 0.50 9.63
C SER A 643 -12.56 0.92 10.25
N CYS A 644 -12.96 0.36 11.40
CA CYS A 644 -14.24 0.67 12.03
C CYS A 644 -14.29 2.10 12.57
N ARG A 645 -13.20 2.58 13.18
CA ARG A 645 -13.09 3.94 13.68
C ARG A 645 -13.03 4.97 12.56
N THR A 646 -12.40 4.61 11.43
CA THR A 646 -12.42 5.44 10.22
C THR A 646 -13.84 5.53 9.63
N ALA A 647 -14.53 4.40 9.47
CA ALA A 647 -15.91 4.37 8.97
C ALA A 647 -16.87 5.17 9.88
N LYS A 648 -16.69 5.10 11.21
CA LYS A 648 -17.46 5.90 12.18
C LYS A 648 -17.29 7.39 11.97
N ARG A 649 -16.05 7.86 11.73
CA ARG A 649 -15.73 9.27 11.44
C ARG A 649 -16.30 9.74 10.10
N LEU A 650 -16.59 8.81 9.20
CA LEU A 650 -17.24 9.06 7.91
C LEU A 650 -18.77 8.95 7.99
N GLY A 651 -19.32 8.87 9.21
CA GLY A 651 -20.76 8.95 9.47
C GLY A 651 -21.52 7.62 9.46
N ALA A 652 -20.82 6.49 9.42
CA ALA A 652 -21.45 5.18 9.40
C ALA A 652 -21.95 4.71 10.78
N ASP A 653 -23.00 3.91 10.80
CA ASP A 653 -23.31 2.99 11.90
C ASP A 653 -22.51 1.72 11.71
N VAL A 654 -21.56 1.46 12.64
CA VAL A 654 -20.53 0.45 12.45
C VAL A 654 -20.69 -0.68 13.44
N THR A 655 -20.63 -1.92 12.95
CA THR A 655 -20.61 -3.13 13.74
C THR A 655 -19.37 -3.96 13.41
N ILE A 656 -18.56 -4.28 14.42
CA ILE A 656 -17.48 -5.26 14.30
C ILE A 656 -18.06 -6.65 14.47
N VAL A 657 -17.72 -7.56 13.56
CA VAL A 657 -18.04 -8.98 13.62
C VAL A 657 -16.76 -9.76 13.90
N TYR A 658 -16.73 -10.46 15.04
CA TYR A 658 -15.55 -11.22 15.45
C TYR A 658 -15.90 -12.64 15.89
N ARG A 659 -15.19 -13.64 15.33
CA ARG A 659 -15.49 -15.07 15.55
C ARG A 659 -15.15 -15.61 16.94
N ARG A 660 -14.44 -14.85 17.77
CA ARG A 660 -14.11 -15.20 19.18
C ARG A 660 -14.70 -14.16 20.12
N SER A 661 -14.41 -14.28 21.41
CA SER A 661 -14.78 -13.24 22.37
C SER A 661 -13.79 -12.08 22.35
N GLU A 662 -14.15 -11.01 23.04
CA GLU A 662 -13.31 -9.80 23.13
C GLU A 662 -11.95 -10.10 23.77
N ALA A 663 -11.91 -11.00 24.76
CA ALA A 663 -10.67 -11.38 25.43
C ALA A 663 -9.61 -11.97 24.48
N GLU A 664 -10.02 -12.58 23.38
CA GLU A 664 -9.13 -13.13 22.36
C GLU A 664 -8.80 -12.13 21.24
N MET A 665 -9.27 -10.89 21.30
CA MET A 665 -8.95 -9.89 20.28
C MET A 665 -7.44 -9.57 20.26
N PRO A 666 -6.78 -9.64 19.10
CA PRO A 666 -5.37 -9.30 19.01
C PRO A 666 -5.11 -7.79 19.00
N ALA A 667 -6.13 -6.95 18.84
CA ALA A 667 -6.01 -5.50 18.88
C ALA A 667 -5.45 -4.98 20.21
N ARG A 668 -4.91 -3.78 20.22
CA ARG A 668 -4.53 -3.08 21.45
C ARG A 668 -5.77 -2.80 22.30
N LEU A 669 -5.63 -2.97 23.60
CA LEU A 669 -6.74 -2.73 24.54
C LEU A 669 -7.27 -1.29 24.48
N GLU A 670 -6.37 -0.33 24.31
CA GLU A 670 -6.71 1.09 24.13
C GLU A 670 -7.58 1.32 22.90
N GLU A 671 -7.26 0.68 21.75
CA GLU A 671 -8.02 0.82 20.51
C GLU A 671 -9.42 0.21 20.60
N VAL A 672 -9.55 -0.93 21.30
CA VAL A 672 -10.86 -1.54 21.58
C VAL A 672 -11.71 -0.63 22.49
N ARG A 673 -11.09 -0.03 23.52
CA ARG A 673 -11.75 0.94 24.40
C ARG A 673 -12.23 2.17 23.61
N HIS A 674 -11.36 2.77 22.81
CA HIS A 674 -11.70 3.93 21.97
C HIS A 674 -12.84 3.60 21.00
N ALA A 675 -12.82 2.43 20.36
CA ALA A 675 -13.88 2.02 19.45
C ALA A 675 -15.26 1.95 20.16
N LYS A 676 -15.30 1.44 21.39
CA LYS A 676 -16.52 1.39 22.20
C LYS A 676 -17.00 2.79 22.63
N GLU A 677 -16.09 3.63 23.08
CA GLU A 677 -16.40 5.02 23.46
C GLU A 677 -16.96 5.82 22.28
N GLU A 678 -16.47 5.54 21.06
CA GLU A 678 -16.94 6.13 19.80
C GLU A 678 -18.27 5.52 19.32
N GLY A 679 -18.89 4.60 20.08
CA GLY A 679 -20.21 4.03 19.79
C GLY A 679 -20.21 3.01 18.65
N ILE A 680 -19.13 2.23 18.51
CA ILE A 680 -19.04 1.10 17.60
C ILE A 680 -19.62 -0.15 18.27
N ASN A 681 -20.50 -0.87 17.58
CA ASN A 681 -21.12 -2.08 18.05
C ASN A 681 -20.17 -3.29 17.91
N PHE A 682 -20.18 -4.20 18.89
CA PHE A 682 -19.36 -5.42 18.89
C PHE A 682 -20.24 -6.66 18.87
N LEU A 683 -20.22 -7.38 17.74
CA LEU A 683 -20.89 -8.66 17.56
C LEU A 683 -19.86 -9.79 17.63
N ASN A 684 -19.50 -10.15 18.85
CA ASN A 684 -18.56 -11.22 19.14
C ASN A 684 -19.21 -12.61 18.95
N LEU A 685 -18.40 -13.66 18.80
CA LEU A 685 -18.83 -15.04 18.57
C LEU A 685 -19.72 -15.19 17.32
N HIS A 686 -19.40 -14.44 16.28
CA HIS A 686 -20.07 -14.54 15.00
C HIS A 686 -19.04 -14.57 13.87
N ASN A 687 -19.30 -15.34 12.81
CA ASN A 687 -18.44 -15.47 11.64
C ASN A 687 -19.28 -15.43 10.36
N PRO A 688 -19.00 -14.58 9.40
CA PRO A 688 -19.72 -14.57 8.11
C PRO A 688 -19.56 -15.90 7.38
N ILE A 689 -20.66 -16.37 6.77
CA ILE A 689 -20.70 -17.56 5.92
C ILE A 689 -21.24 -17.26 4.53
N GLU A 690 -21.94 -16.14 4.34
CA GLU A 690 -22.48 -15.71 3.05
C GLU A 690 -22.76 -14.20 3.07
N TYR A 691 -22.55 -13.55 1.94
CA TYR A 691 -23.03 -12.19 1.68
C TYR A 691 -24.10 -12.22 0.59
N ILE A 692 -25.20 -11.52 0.81
CA ILE A 692 -26.33 -11.43 -0.13
C ILE A 692 -26.26 -10.06 -0.79
N ALA A 693 -26.26 -10.06 -2.12
CA ALA A 693 -26.31 -8.86 -2.93
C ALA A 693 -27.73 -8.54 -3.37
N ASP A 694 -28.02 -7.28 -3.63
CA ASP A 694 -29.24 -6.80 -4.26
C ASP A 694 -29.23 -7.04 -5.79
N GLU A 695 -30.26 -6.57 -6.48
CA GLU A 695 -30.38 -6.66 -7.94
C GLU A 695 -29.27 -5.95 -8.73
N ASN A 696 -28.64 -4.92 -8.12
CA ASN A 696 -27.53 -4.18 -8.70
C ASN A 696 -26.18 -4.83 -8.43
N GLY A 697 -26.14 -5.90 -7.61
CA GLY A 697 -24.93 -6.59 -7.21
C GLY A 697 -24.23 -5.98 -6.00
N ALA A 698 -24.82 -5.01 -5.32
CA ALA A 698 -24.29 -4.42 -4.09
C ALA A 698 -24.71 -5.25 -2.87
N VAL A 699 -23.79 -5.41 -1.90
CA VAL A 699 -24.10 -6.13 -0.67
C VAL A 699 -25.24 -5.43 0.08
N CYS A 700 -26.24 -6.22 0.49
CA CYS A 700 -27.38 -5.73 1.28
C CYS A 700 -27.60 -6.49 2.59
N LYS A 701 -27.06 -7.72 2.72
CA LYS A 701 -27.14 -8.52 3.95
C LYS A 701 -25.92 -9.41 4.10
N ALA A 702 -25.59 -9.76 5.36
CA ALA A 702 -24.60 -10.77 5.72
C ALA A 702 -25.27 -11.87 6.56
N VAL A 703 -25.00 -13.12 6.23
CA VAL A 703 -25.41 -14.28 7.04
C VAL A 703 -24.24 -14.70 7.91
N LEU A 704 -24.44 -14.66 9.21
CA LEU A 704 -23.43 -14.90 10.23
C LEU A 704 -23.73 -16.21 10.96
N GLN A 705 -22.74 -17.09 11.04
CA GLN A 705 -22.76 -18.29 11.88
C GLN A 705 -22.48 -17.89 13.33
N VAL A 706 -23.32 -18.31 14.28
CA VAL A 706 -23.07 -18.16 15.71
C VAL A 706 -22.01 -19.15 16.13
N MET A 707 -21.03 -18.68 16.92
CA MET A 707 -19.87 -19.45 17.35
C MET A 707 -19.90 -19.66 18.87
N GLU A 708 -19.19 -20.68 19.32
CA GLU A 708 -18.80 -20.88 20.72
C GLU A 708 -17.29 -21.05 20.84
N LEU A 709 -16.74 -20.89 22.04
CA LEU A 709 -15.32 -21.05 22.28
C LEU A 709 -15.03 -22.49 22.75
N GLY A 710 -14.15 -23.16 22.02
CA GLY A 710 -13.58 -24.46 22.40
C GLY A 710 -12.36 -24.33 23.32
N GLU A 711 -11.56 -25.41 23.39
CA GLU A 711 -10.32 -25.44 24.14
C GLU A 711 -9.25 -24.46 23.60
N PRO A 712 -8.35 -23.98 24.45
CA PRO A 712 -7.23 -23.14 24.04
C PRO A 712 -6.29 -23.89 23.08
N ASP A 713 -5.81 -23.16 22.07
CA ASP A 713 -4.75 -23.64 21.17
C ASP A 713 -3.34 -23.50 21.80
N ALA A 714 -2.29 -23.90 21.08
CA ALA A 714 -0.90 -23.80 21.54
C ALA A 714 -0.45 -22.37 21.92
N SER A 715 -1.17 -21.34 21.46
CA SER A 715 -0.94 -19.92 21.82
C SER A 715 -1.76 -19.47 23.04
N GLY A 716 -2.53 -20.36 23.64
CA GLY A 716 -3.45 -20.06 24.75
C GLY A 716 -4.77 -19.42 24.31
N ARG A 717 -5.05 -19.28 23.01
CA ARG A 717 -6.28 -18.68 22.48
C ARG A 717 -7.31 -19.77 22.21
N ARG A 718 -8.55 -19.56 22.67
CA ARG A 718 -9.63 -20.52 22.48
C ARG A 718 -10.10 -20.56 21.03
N SER A 719 -10.23 -21.76 20.47
CA SER A 719 -10.63 -21.97 19.09
C SER A 719 -12.14 -21.74 18.93
N PRO A 720 -12.60 -20.97 17.91
CA PRO A 720 -14.02 -20.79 17.65
C PRO A 720 -14.60 -22.03 16.98
N LYS A 721 -15.75 -22.51 17.47
CA LYS A 721 -16.52 -23.63 16.91
C LYS A 721 -17.90 -23.15 16.49
N PRO A 722 -18.42 -23.56 15.32
CA PRO A 722 -19.78 -23.21 14.91
C PRO A 722 -20.82 -23.92 15.77
N ILE A 723 -21.89 -23.22 16.15
CA ILE A 723 -23.07 -23.83 16.72
C ILE A 723 -24.00 -24.20 15.57
N GLU A 724 -24.14 -25.49 15.26
CA GLU A 724 -24.89 -25.96 14.12
C GLU A 724 -26.34 -25.42 14.11
N GLY A 725 -26.80 -24.99 12.93
CA GLY A 725 -28.16 -24.49 12.72
C GLY A 725 -28.47 -23.12 13.34
N LYS A 726 -27.49 -22.46 14.01
CA LYS A 726 -27.70 -21.12 14.55
C LYS A 726 -27.02 -20.09 13.68
N THR A 727 -27.81 -19.33 12.92
CA THR A 727 -27.35 -18.21 12.10
C THR A 727 -28.08 -16.93 12.46
N LEU A 728 -27.45 -15.79 12.16
CA LEU A 728 -27.99 -14.44 12.30
C LEU A 728 -27.84 -13.73 10.95
N THR A 729 -28.91 -13.15 10.45
CA THR A 729 -28.84 -12.30 9.24
C THR A 729 -28.85 -10.83 9.66
N VAL A 730 -27.87 -10.07 9.18
CA VAL A 730 -27.68 -8.65 9.48
C VAL A 730 -27.77 -7.86 8.18
N GLU A 731 -28.49 -6.74 8.19
CA GLU A 731 -28.49 -5.79 7.08
C GLU A 731 -27.19 -4.96 7.07
N THR A 732 -26.65 -4.78 5.89
CA THR A 732 -25.43 -3.97 5.69
C THR A 732 -25.39 -3.44 4.26
N ASP A 733 -24.81 -2.28 4.04
CA ASP A 733 -24.59 -1.72 2.70
C ASP A 733 -23.09 -1.61 2.36
N GLN A 734 -22.22 -1.93 3.32
CA GLN A 734 -20.78 -2.06 3.09
C GLN A 734 -20.14 -3.07 4.04
N VAL A 735 -19.20 -3.86 3.54
CA VAL A 735 -18.41 -4.80 4.35
C VAL A 735 -16.92 -4.54 4.17
N ILE A 736 -16.19 -4.45 5.29
CA ILE A 736 -14.73 -4.30 5.31
C ILE A 736 -14.11 -5.56 5.90
N VAL A 737 -13.40 -6.31 5.06
CA VAL A 737 -12.79 -7.60 5.44
C VAL A 737 -11.40 -7.35 6.02
N ALA A 738 -11.22 -7.59 7.33
CA ALA A 738 -10.00 -7.36 8.11
C ALA A 738 -9.51 -8.66 8.78
N VAL A 739 -9.50 -9.79 8.05
CA VAL A 739 -9.16 -11.13 8.56
C VAL A 739 -7.68 -11.49 8.46
N GLY A 740 -6.85 -10.48 8.26
CA GLY A 740 -5.40 -10.60 8.18
C GLY A 740 -4.86 -10.51 6.76
N VAL A 741 -3.54 -10.55 6.66
CA VAL A 741 -2.79 -10.38 5.41
C VAL A 741 -1.77 -11.51 5.26
N SER A 742 -1.34 -11.75 4.02
CA SER A 742 -0.27 -12.68 3.65
C SER A 742 0.92 -11.91 3.07
N PRO A 743 2.15 -12.45 3.12
CA PRO A 743 3.31 -11.85 2.47
C PRO A 743 3.03 -11.56 0.99
N ASN A 744 3.54 -10.42 0.50
CA ASN A 744 3.45 -10.09 -0.92
C ASN A 744 4.47 -10.94 -1.69
N PRO A 745 4.05 -11.78 -2.64
CA PRO A 745 4.92 -12.72 -3.34
C PRO A 745 5.82 -12.06 -4.40
N LEU A 746 5.58 -10.80 -4.75
CA LEU A 746 6.17 -10.10 -5.89
C LEU A 746 7.70 -10.08 -5.80
N VAL A 747 8.23 -9.58 -4.68
CA VAL A 747 9.69 -9.47 -4.47
C VAL A 747 10.31 -10.86 -4.24
N PRO A 748 9.82 -11.71 -3.30
CA PRO A 748 10.44 -13.00 -3.07
C PRO A 748 10.51 -13.88 -4.31
N LYS A 749 9.45 -13.92 -5.13
CA LYS A 749 9.43 -14.71 -6.38
C LYS A 749 10.31 -14.16 -7.50
N SER A 750 10.73 -12.90 -7.41
CA SER A 750 11.61 -12.28 -8.40
C SER A 750 13.11 -12.58 -8.18
N ILE A 751 13.47 -13.12 -7.03
CA ILE A 751 14.86 -13.40 -6.65
C ILE A 751 15.16 -14.87 -6.92
N GLU A 752 15.99 -15.14 -7.91
CA GLU A 752 16.38 -16.51 -8.28
C GLU A 752 17.19 -17.18 -7.15
N GLY A 753 16.84 -18.42 -6.84
CA GLY A 753 17.51 -19.21 -5.79
C GLY A 753 17.11 -18.87 -4.35
N LEU A 754 16.17 -17.94 -4.14
CA LEU A 754 15.66 -17.63 -2.81
C LEU A 754 14.73 -18.76 -2.33
N GLU A 755 15.03 -19.33 -1.16
CA GLU A 755 14.20 -20.37 -0.55
C GLU A 755 12.96 -19.77 0.08
N LEU A 756 11.78 -20.28 -0.33
CA LEU A 756 10.49 -19.80 0.16
C LEU A 756 9.82 -20.90 1.01
N GLY A 757 9.31 -20.49 2.15
CA GLY A 757 8.53 -21.30 3.05
C GLY A 757 7.03 -21.27 2.76
N ARG A 758 6.23 -21.68 3.73
CA ARG A 758 4.77 -21.67 3.64
C ARG A 758 4.23 -20.25 3.39
N LYS A 759 3.31 -20.09 2.44
CA LYS A 759 2.71 -18.82 2.02
C LYS A 759 3.72 -17.81 1.44
N ASP A 760 4.72 -18.31 0.72
CA ASP A 760 5.75 -17.49 0.07
C ASP A 760 6.57 -16.61 1.05
N THR A 761 6.67 -16.99 2.32
CA THR A 761 7.58 -16.35 3.27
C THR A 761 9.02 -16.67 2.93
N ILE A 762 9.92 -15.72 3.10
CA ILE A 762 11.35 -15.96 2.95
C ILE A 762 11.83 -16.85 4.10
N VAL A 763 12.54 -17.94 3.77
CA VAL A 763 13.18 -18.79 4.78
C VAL A 763 14.40 -18.04 5.31
N VAL A 764 14.49 -17.91 6.63
CA VAL A 764 15.61 -17.27 7.32
C VAL A 764 16.25 -18.26 8.28
N TYR A 765 17.57 -18.21 8.40
CA TYR A 765 18.35 -18.99 9.35
C TYR A 765 18.58 -18.21 10.63
N ASP A 766 19.25 -18.80 11.65
CA ASP A 766 19.47 -18.22 12.97
C ASP A 766 20.14 -16.82 12.93
N CYS A 767 20.87 -16.51 11.87
CA CYS A 767 21.49 -15.21 11.65
C CYS A 767 20.67 -14.26 10.75
N MET A 768 19.43 -14.59 10.44
CA MET A 768 18.54 -13.88 9.51
C MET A 768 19.10 -13.72 8.06
N GLN A 769 19.96 -14.61 7.63
CA GLN A 769 20.51 -14.67 6.27
C GLN A 769 19.75 -15.63 5.38
#